data_3cc5e34394d50cda25d6891e429cfc88
#
_entry.id   3cc5e34394d50cda25d6891e429cfc88
#
_cell.length_a   1.000
_cell.length_b   1.000
_cell.length_c   1.000
_cell.angle_alpha   90.00
_cell.angle_beta   90.00
_cell.angle_gamma   90.00
#
_symmetry.space_group_name_H-M   'P 1'
#
loop_
_entity.id
_entity.type
_entity.pdbx_description
1 polymer ?
#
loop_
_entity_poly.entity_id
_entity_poly.type
_entity_poly.pdbx_seq_one_letter_code
_entity_poly.pdbx_strand_id
1 'polypeptide(L)'
;MFWVDASSPESISTSLKGISNIPAAQASGVNGSVESVLQWIAHIQKEWLIVFDNADGPSPEVVAKFIPLGNRGNILITSRNRSMGRIIGFRNSIEITEMEESDAITLLLRVSNLDSLPEHIHTAKGIVAELGCIPLAIDQAGAYIEAGRCDINKYLRRFFIHRQTLMSDAAFKGASGYNQTVYGTWDLSFKEIEKRGKSASRDAQAAQAAILILQLCAFYHHSNISKDIFQSAAEEPEKCIVDSEVAEKLPQAAASLDHTLLALDKDGHWDAMIFDDGVSVLLSFSLMKRGQSSRVFSVHPLVHAWSQEKMSNSEQQRLCQIGSTILSCAISWRFTSEDYALRRLIYSHIMENESHAYQIGLIQEYYDDKCSNFSLVMAENGEWKNAQELEIKAMDMRKKVLGTEHPHTLSSVSNLAVIYWNQGKWNEAEQLQLQVMDMTKKLLGAEHPDTLKSIENLAATYRSQGRWSEAEQLQLQVMDITKKLLGVEHPHTLSRMGNLAATYMDQGRWNEAEQLQVQVMDMTKRLLGAEQPGKLTSMANLAATYVNQGRWFEGEQLQVQVMNMRKKLLGAEHPDTLRSMASLAATYMDQGRWNEAEQLQVQVMDMRKKLLGAEHPDTLTNMGNLTATYRNQGRWNEAEQLQVQVMDRTKKLLGAEHPDTLRSMGNLAATYMNQGRWNEAEQLQVQVMKMTKKLLGAEHSDTLTSMSNLAAIYGDQGRWNEAEQLQVQVMDMTKKLLGAEHPDTLRSMGNLAATYMDQGRWSEAEQLQVQVMDMAKKLLGVDHPDTLTCMGNLAATYMDQGRWNEAEQLQVQVMDMTKKLLGTEHPDTLTSINNLAAIYMNQGRWNEGGQLQVQVTDMRKKLLGAEHPDTLRSMANLAAAYVNQGRWNEAEQVQVQVMDMRKKLLGAEHPDTLTNMRNLAAIYRNQGRWNEAEQLEVQVINMERGEL
;
A
#
# COMPACT_ATOMS: atom_id res chain seq x y z
N MET A 1 -42.92 13.05 -38.47
CA MET A 1 -42.25 12.02 -37.66
C MET A 1 -43.07 10.74 -37.73
N PHE A 2 -42.44 9.61 -37.95
CA PHE A 2 -43.08 8.29 -37.98
C PHE A 2 -42.46 7.44 -36.85
N TRP A 3 -43.27 6.70 -36.13
CA TRP A 3 -42.86 5.82 -35.05
C TRP A 3 -43.14 4.37 -35.46
N VAL A 4 -42.15 3.52 -35.36
CA VAL A 4 -42.18 2.11 -35.76
C VAL A 4 -41.74 1.26 -34.58
N ASP A 5 -42.59 0.40 -34.08
CA ASP A 5 -42.17 -0.63 -33.11
C ASP A 5 -41.27 -1.67 -33.81
N ALA A 6 -40.02 -1.70 -33.43
CA ALA A 6 -39.00 -2.56 -34.02
C ALA A 6 -38.70 -3.83 -33.19
N SER A 7 -39.57 -4.20 -32.26
CA SER A 7 -39.41 -5.35 -31.35
C SER A 7 -39.37 -6.70 -32.10
N SER A 8 -40.03 -6.80 -33.27
CA SER A 8 -39.97 -7.97 -34.15
C SER A 8 -40.12 -7.58 -35.64
N PRO A 9 -39.76 -8.44 -36.59
CA PRO A 9 -40.02 -8.16 -38.02
C PRO A 9 -41.49 -7.96 -38.33
N GLU A 10 -42.38 -8.69 -37.67
CA GLU A 10 -43.81 -8.60 -37.75
C GLU A 10 -44.33 -7.26 -37.23
N SER A 11 -43.80 -6.80 -36.07
CA SER A 11 -44.15 -5.48 -35.50
C SER A 11 -43.72 -4.33 -36.40
N ILE A 12 -42.49 -4.41 -36.99
CA ILE A 12 -42.02 -3.42 -37.95
C ILE A 12 -43.01 -3.35 -39.18
N SER A 13 -43.32 -4.52 -39.72
CA SER A 13 -44.21 -4.60 -40.87
C SER A 13 -45.61 -4.04 -40.55
N THR A 14 -46.15 -4.34 -39.39
CA THR A 14 -47.46 -3.83 -38.91
C THR A 14 -47.43 -2.33 -38.70
N SER A 15 -46.40 -1.79 -38.04
CA SER A 15 -46.22 -0.36 -37.82
C SER A 15 -46.08 0.40 -39.12
N LEU A 16 -45.31 -0.10 -40.08
CA LEU A 16 -45.14 0.51 -41.40
C LEU A 16 -46.44 0.48 -42.20
N LYS A 17 -47.17 -0.64 -42.22
CA LYS A 17 -48.49 -0.72 -42.86
C LYS A 17 -49.46 0.28 -42.25
N GLY A 18 -49.45 0.52 -40.94
CA GLY A 18 -50.25 1.53 -40.28
C GLY A 18 -50.02 2.95 -40.79
N ILE A 19 -48.81 3.26 -41.27
CA ILE A 19 -48.48 4.57 -41.86
C ILE A 19 -49.31 4.85 -43.14
N SER A 20 -49.70 3.81 -43.89
CA SER A 20 -50.53 3.97 -45.07
C SER A 20 -51.92 4.62 -44.78
N ASN A 21 -52.36 4.56 -43.53
CA ASN A 21 -53.61 5.16 -43.08
C ASN A 21 -53.55 6.70 -42.90
N ILE A 22 -52.37 7.29 -42.98
CA ILE A 22 -52.18 8.73 -42.86
C ILE A 22 -52.77 9.40 -44.13
N PRO A 23 -53.58 10.48 -43.97
CA PRO A 23 -54.25 11.13 -45.10
C PRO A 23 -53.31 11.51 -46.24
N ALA A 24 -52.09 11.92 -45.97
CA ALA A 24 -51.09 12.27 -46.97
C ALA A 24 -50.57 11.03 -47.76
N ALA A 25 -50.50 9.88 -47.14
CA ALA A 25 -50.11 8.63 -47.79
C ALA A 25 -51.24 8.10 -48.68
N GLN A 26 -52.46 8.17 -48.16
CA GLN A 26 -53.70 7.83 -48.92
C GLN A 26 -53.87 8.71 -50.17
N ALA A 27 -53.68 10.01 -50.01
CA ALA A 27 -53.76 10.97 -51.15
C ALA A 27 -52.68 10.72 -52.22
N SER A 28 -51.57 10.09 -51.83
CA SER A 28 -50.45 9.70 -52.71
C SER A 28 -50.61 8.30 -53.30
N GLY A 29 -51.73 7.60 -53.05
CA GLY A 29 -52.03 6.27 -53.64
C GLY A 29 -51.22 5.10 -53.02
N VAL A 30 -50.78 5.23 -51.76
CA VAL A 30 -50.04 4.16 -51.05
C VAL A 30 -50.98 2.98 -50.82
N ASN A 31 -50.63 1.80 -51.31
CA ASN A 31 -51.49 0.61 -51.30
C ASN A 31 -51.46 -0.24 -49.99
N GLY A 32 -50.84 0.21 -48.94
CA GLY A 32 -50.78 -0.48 -47.65
C GLY A 32 -49.74 -1.61 -47.56
N SER A 33 -48.95 -1.87 -48.64
CA SER A 33 -47.78 -2.76 -48.56
C SER A 33 -46.60 -2.03 -47.92
N VAL A 34 -45.72 -2.75 -47.25
CA VAL A 34 -44.51 -2.20 -46.63
C VAL A 34 -43.64 -1.48 -47.66
N GLU A 35 -43.44 -2.08 -48.84
CA GLU A 35 -42.66 -1.53 -49.92
C GLU A 35 -43.25 -0.21 -50.44
N SER A 36 -44.56 -0.12 -50.59
CA SER A 36 -45.24 1.10 -51.02
C SER A 36 -45.10 2.24 -50.01
N VAL A 37 -45.18 1.92 -48.73
CA VAL A 37 -44.97 2.91 -47.63
C VAL A 37 -43.51 3.38 -47.60
N LEU A 38 -42.55 2.50 -47.69
CA LEU A 38 -41.11 2.86 -47.69
C LEU A 38 -40.76 3.72 -48.93
N GLN A 39 -41.28 3.37 -50.12
CA GLN A 39 -41.11 4.19 -51.33
C GLN A 39 -41.76 5.58 -51.17
N TRP A 40 -42.96 5.66 -50.62
CA TRP A 40 -43.60 6.95 -50.34
C TRP A 40 -42.78 7.80 -49.37
N ILE A 41 -42.32 7.24 -48.25
CA ILE A 41 -41.47 7.96 -47.27
C ILE A 41 -40.22 8.48 -47.95
N ALA A 42 -39.54 7.63 -48.76
CA ALA A 42 -38.32 8.00 -49.50
C ALA A 42 -38.52 9.19 -50.46
N HIS A 43 -39.74 9.39 -51.01
CA HIS A 43 -40.09 10.46 -51.97
C HIS A 43 -40.70 11.70 -51.32
N ILE A 44 -40.88 11.74 -49.99
CA ILE A 44 -41.40 12.92 -49.32
C ILE A 44 -40.43 14.11 -49.51
N GLN A 45 -40.97 15.24 -50.00
CA GLN A 45 -40.19 16.43 -50.30
C GLN A 45 -39.82 17.26 -49.09
N LYS A 46 -40.50 17.04 -47.94
CA LYS A 46 -40.21 17.69 -46.67
C LYS A 46 -39.24 16.81 -45.85
N GLU A 47 -38.53 17.44 -44.91
CA GLU A 47 -37.74 16.71 -43.94
C GLU A 47 -38.65 15.79 -43.08
N TRP A 48 -38.17 14.54 -42.87
CA TRP A 48 -38.91 13.59 -42.06
C TRP A 48 -37.97 12.88 -41.09
N LEU A 49 -38.50 12.36 -40.02
CA LEU A 49 -37.83 11.51 -39.04
C LEU A 49 -38.64 10.21 -38.89
N ILE A 50 -37.97 9.10 -39.02
CA ILE A 50 -38.52 7.78 -38.65
C ILE A 50 -37.75 7.24 -37.44
N VAL A 51 -38.49 6.79 -36.44
CA VAL A 51 -37.95 6.22 -35.21
C VAL A 51 -38.29 4.73 -35.22
N PHE A 52 -37.29 3.88 -35.29
CA PHE A 52 -37.38 2.45 -35.01
C PHE A 52 -37.11 2.23 -33.53
N ASP A 53 -38.16 2.02 -32.76
CA ASP A 53 -38.05 1.89 -31.33
C ASP A 53 -37.99 0.42 -30.87
N ASN A 54 -37.15 0.15 -29.89
CA ASN A 54 -36.96 -1.18 -29.30
C ASN A 54 -36.49 -2.26 -30.28
N ALA A 55 -35.46 -1.96 -31.12
CA ALA A 55 -34.88 -2.89 -32.08
C ALA A 55 -33.95 -3.91 -31.43
N ASP A 56 -34.39 -4.62 -30.40
CA ASP A 56 -33.58 -5.55 -29.61
C ASP A 56 -33.56 -6.98 -30.16
N GLY A 57 -34.72 -7.44 -30.70
CA GLY A 57 -34.92 -8.80 -31.17
C GLY A 57 -34.34 -9.09 -32.57
N PRO A 58 -34.63 -8.24 -33.59
CA PRO A 58 -34.19 -8.49 -34.93
C PRO A 58 -32.69 -8.33 -35.13
N SER A 59 -32.09 -9.06 -36.12
CA SER A 59 -30.71 -8.77 -36.49
C SER A 59 -30.58 -7.45 -37.25
N PRO A 60 -29.39 -6.82 -37.32
CA PRO A 60 -29.18 -5.59 -38.08
C PRO A 60 -29.57 -5.73 -39.57
N GLU A 61 -29.33 -6.90 -40.16
CA GLU A 61 -29.63 -7.20 -41.59
C GLU A 61 -31.13 -7.26 -41.82
N VAL A 62 -31.92 -7.63 -40.81
CA VAL A 62 -33.38 -7.64 -40.86
C VAL A 62 -33.90 -6.23 -40.79
N VAL A 63 -33.47 -5.42 -39.82
CA VAL A 63 -33.92 -4.02 -39.68
C VAL A 63 -33.52 -3.18 -40.87
N ALA A 64 -32.35 -3.40 -41.45
CA ALA A 64 -31.85 -2.69 -42.61
C ALA A 64 -32.81 -2.79 -43.84
N LYS A 65 -33.52 -3.91 -43.99
CA LYS A 65 -34.50 -4.11 -45.08
C LYS A 65 -35.71 -3.17 -44.98
N PHE A 66 -35.99 -2.61 -43.82
CA PHE A 66 -37.11 -1.74 -43.57
C PHE A 66 -36.74 -0.25 -43.55
N ILE A 67 -35.51 0.07 -43.91
CA ILE A 67 -35.02 1.45 -43.96
C ILE A 67 -35.37 2.09 -45.27
N PRO A 68 -36.09 3.26 -45.29
CA PRO A 68 -36.40 3.97 -46.53
C PRO A 68 -35.14 4.50 -47.21
N LEU A 69 -35.00 4.28 -48.52
CA LEU A 69 -33.90 4.77 -49.33
C LEU A 69 -34.21 6.21 -49.83
N GLY A 70 -33.92 7.22 -48.97
CA GLY A 70 -34.17 8.63 -49.28
C GLY A 70 -33.10 9.55 -48.72
N ASN A 71 -32.88 10.71 -49.37
CA ASN A 71 -31.81 11.66 -48.98
C ASN A 71 -32.24 12.81 -48.06
N ARG A 72 -33.55 12.89 -47.68
CA ARG A 72 -34.14 14.02 -46.92
C ARG A 72 -34.67 13.65 -45.57
N GLY A 73 -34.36 12.47 -45.06
CA GLY A 73 -34.86 11.97 -43.80
C GLY A 73 -33.80 11.61 -42.84
N ASN A 74 -34.15 11.64 -41.58
CA ASN A 74 -33.35 11.15 -40.47
C ASN A 74 -33.94 9.87 -39.93
N ILE A 75 -33.09 8.94 -39.52
CA ILE A 75 -33.45 7.65 -38.94
C ILE A 75 -32.86 7.59 -37.57
N LEU A 76 -33.69 7.33 -36.58
CA LEU A 76 -33.28 7.06 -35.21
C LEU A 76 -33.63 5.61 -34.87
N ILE A 77 -32.69 4.87 -34.38
CA ILE A 77 -32.90 3.48 -33.93
C ILE A 77 -32.60 3.43 -32.46
N THR A 78 -33.55 3.05 -31.64
CA THR A 78 -33.28 2.73 -30.22
C THR A 78 -33.14 1.23 -30.06
N SER A 79 -32.09 0.81 -29.40
CA SER A 79 -31.83 -0.63 -29.14
C SER A 79 -30.85 -0.82 -28.00
N ARG A 80 -31.04 -1.88 -27.23
CA ARG A 80 -30.04 -2.39 -26.26
C ARG A 80 -28.96 -3.23 -26.96
N ASN A 81 -29.20 -3.63 -28.22
CA ASN A 81 -28.28 -4.41 -29.03
C ASN A 81 -27.30 -3.50 -29.76
N ARG A 82 -26.04 -3.39 -29.23
CA ARG A 82 -24.99 -2.58 -29.84
C ARG A 82 -24.69 -2.91 -31.30
N SER A 83 -24.98 -4.14 -31.75
CA SER A 83 -24.75 -4.52 -33.14
C SER A 83 -25.59 -3.72 -34.13
N MET A 84 -26.68 -3.07 -33.69
CA MET A 84 -27.48 -2.14 -34.48
C MET A 84 -26.68 -0.95 -35.04
N GLY A 85 -25.60 -0.56 -34.34
CA GLY A 85 -24.67 0.46 -34.85
C GLY A 85 -24.03 0.13 -36.20
N ARG A 86 -24.06 -1.13 -36.67
CA ARG A 86 -23.60 -1.54 -38.00
C ARG A 86 -24.45 -0.97 -39.11
N ILE A 87 -25.73 -0.70 -38.86
CA ILE A 87 -26.66 -0.16 -39.86
C ILE A 87 -26.31 1.28 -40.23
N ILE A 88 -25.97 2.10 -39.23
CA ILE A 88 -25.76 3.56 -39.41
C ILE A 88 -24.28 3.97 -39.26
N GLY A 89 -23.40 3.01 -39.04
CA GLY A 89 -22.00 3.23 -38.74
C GLY A 89 -21.81 3.63 -37.28
N PHE A 90 -20.85 3.01 -36.60
CA PHE A 90 -20.57 3.20 -35.17
C PHE A 90 -20.27 4.64 -34.77
N ARG A 91 -19.80 5.51 -35.68
CA ARG A 91 -19.57 6.93 -35.42
C ARG A 91 -20.84 7.73 -35.18
N ASN A 92 -22.00 7.25 -35.66
CA ASN A 92 -23.32 7.86 -35.50
C ASN A 92 -24.14 7.20 -34.38
N SER A 93 -23.51 6.30 -33.60
CA SER A 93 -24.13 5.63 -32.48
C SER A 93 -23.82 6.38 -31.20
N ILE A 94 -24.84 6.71 -30.41
CA ILE A 94 -24.73 7.34 -29.09
C ILE A 94 -25.08 6.28 -28.07
N GLU A 95 -24.16 5.97 -27.19
CA GLU A 95 -24.43 5.11 -26.05
C GLU A 95 -24.97 5.93 -24.90
N ILE A 96 -26.18 5.57 -24.43
CA ILE A 96 -26.77 6.14 -23.23
C ILE A 96 -26.30 5.30 -22.05
N THR A 97 -25.50 5.91 -21.17
CA THR A 97 -24.94 5.28 -19.98
C THR A 97 -25.69 5.74 -18.73
N GLU A 98 -25.12 5.45 -17.56
CA GLU A 98 -25.56 5.95 -16.28
C GLU A 98 -25.55 7.48 -16.26
N MET A 99 -26.40 8.09 -15.41
CA MET A 99 -26.43 9.54 -15.18
C MET A 99 -25.19 9.98 -14.37
N GLU A 100 -24.81 11.25 -14.55
CA GLU A 100 -23.88 11.88 -13.61
C GLU A 100 -24.49 11.93 -12.20
N GLU A 101 -23.65 11.77 -11.15
CA GLU A 101 -24.12 11.70 -9.75
C GLU A 101 -24.99 12.90 -9.37
N SER A 102 -24.63 14.11 -9.80
CA SER A 102 -25.38 15.35 -9.55
C SER A 102 -26.77 15.33 -10.15
N ASP A 103 -26.89 14.82 -11.39
CA ASP A 103 -28.17 14.74 -12.10
C ASP A 103 -29.04 13.62 -11.51
N ALA A 104 -28.41 12.51 -11.10
CA ALA A 104 -29.05 11.39 -10.43
C ALA A 104 -29.66 11.82 -9.07
N ILE A 105 -28.93 12.61 -8.26
CA ILE A 105 -29.43 13.19 -7.01
C ILE A 105 -30.63 14.14 -7.31
N THR A 106 -30.48 15.01 -8.30
CA THR A 106 -31.53 15.94 -8.70
C THR A 106 -32.81 15.21 -9.14
N LEU A 107 -32.66 14.14 -9.93
CA LEU A 107 -33.76 13.29 -10.37
C LEU A 107 -34.48 12.65 -9.17
N LEU A 108 -33.73 12.05 -8.25
CA LEU A 108 -34.27 11.38 -7.06
C LEU A 108 -35.08 12.36 -6.22
N LEU A 109 -34.53 13.53 -5.88
CA LEU A 109 -35.18 14.53 -5.05
C LEU A 109 -36.45 15.09 -5.74
N ARG A 110 -36.36 15.32 -7.05
CA ARG A 110 -37.49 15.78 -7.85
C ARG A 110 -38.66 14.77 -7.88
N VAL A 111 -38.32 13.49 -8.13
CA VAL A 111 -39.36 12.42 -8.21
C VAL A 111 -39.91 12.12 -6.82
N SER A 112 -39.12 12.23 -5.77
CA SER A 112 -39.57 12.07 -4.37
C SER A 112 -40.33 13.27 -3.82
N ASN A 113 -40.47 14.36 -4.60
CA ASN A 113 -41.04 15.62 -4.19
C ASN A 113 -40.42 16.20 -2.90
N LEU A 114 -39.09 16.15 -2.81
CA LEU A 114 -38.31 16.61 -1.66
C LEU A 114 -37.51 17.86 -2.02
N ASP A 115 -37.36 18.77 -1.06
CA ASP A 115 -36.48 19.93 -1.19
C ASP A 115 -35.00 19.55 -1.17
N SER A 116 -34.17 20.34 -1.89
CA SER A 116 -32.73 20.16 -1.96
C SER A 116 -32.03 20.67 -0.68
N LEU A 117 -32.41 20.14 0.48
CA LEU A 117 -31.74 20.41 1.76
C LEU A 117 -30.44 19.62 1.87
N PRO A 118 -29.40 20.12 2.58
CA PRO A 118 -28.14 19.42 2.71
C PRO A 118 -28.23 17.98 3.23
N GLU A 119 -29.16 17.72 4.17
CA GLU A 119 -29.43 16.39 4.73
C GLU A 119 -30.08 15.44 3.70
N HIS A 120 -31.03 15.95 2.88
CA HIS A 120 -31.65 15.17 1.80
C HIS A 120 -30.63 14.84 0.71
N ILE A 121 -29.76 15.80 0.33
CA ILE A 121 -28.67 15.60 -0.65
C ILE A 121 -27.71 14.52 -0.16
N HIS A 122 -27.30 14.56 1.10
CA HIS A 122 -26.39 13.57 1.66
C HIS A 122 -26.98 12.16 1.62
N THR A 123 -28.25 12.01 2.00
CA THR A 123 -28.95 10.72 1.96
C THR A 123 -29.19 10.26 0.52
N ALA A 124 -29.62 11.17 -0.37
CA ALA A 124 -29.83 10.90 -1.79
C ALA A 124 -28.55 10.40 -2.47
N LYS A 125 -27.40 10.96 -2.13
CA LYS A 125 -26.09 10.51 -2.63
C LYS A 125 -25.85 9.02 -2.36
N GLY A 126 -26.13 8.55 -1.16
CA GLY A 126 -26.04 7.13 -0.82
C GLY A 126 -27.01 6.26 -1.64
N ILE A 127 -28.23 6.72 -1.83
CA ILE A 127 -29.26 5.98 -2.59
C ILE A 127 -28.88 5.88 -4.08
N VAL A 128 -28.47 6.97 -4.72
CA VAL A 128 -28.14 6.97 -6.16
C VAL A 128 -26.89 6.14 -6.44
N ALA A 129 -25.92 6.11 -5.49
CA ALA A 129 -24.75 5.27 -5.59
C ALA A 129 -25.14 3.79 -5.60
N GLU A 130 -25.99 3.34 -4.67
CA GLU A 130 -26.49 1.96 -4.60
C GLU A 130 -27.34 1.56 -5.80
N LEU A 131 -28.09 2.51 -6.36
CA LEU A 131 -28.86 2.31 -7.60
C LEU A 131 -28.01 2.44 -8.87
N GLY A 132 -26.70 2.72 -8.73
CA GLY A 132 -25.72 2.83 -9.80
C GLY A 132 -26.06 3.92 -10.81
N CYS A 133 -26.69 5.00 -10.38
CA CYS A 133 -27.09 6.12 -11.21
C CYS A 133 -27.95 5.73 -12.43
N ILE A 134 -28.67 4.60 -12.38
CA ILE A 134 -29.62 4.18 -13.44
C ILE A 134 -30.89 5.01 -13.37
N PRO A 135 -31.24 5.77 -14.43
CA PRO A 135 -32.42 6.68 -14.41
C PRO A 135 -33.71 5.98 -13.99
N LEU A 136 -33.99 4.80 -14.53
CA LEU A 136 -35.21 4.05 -14.24
C LEU A 136 -35.27 3.54 -12.79
N ALA A 137 -34.13 3.14 -12.23
CA ALA A 137 -34.04 2.70 -10.83
C ALA A 137 -34.24 3.87 -9.87
N ILE A 138 -33.70 5.04 -10.21
CA ILE A 138 -33.85 6.27 -9.43
C ILE A 138 -35.31 6.77 -9.49
N ASP A 139 -35.92 6.77 -10.66
CA ASP A 139 -37.33 7.15 -10.86
C ASP A 139 -38.27 6.22 -10.06
N GLN A 140 -38.02 4.91 -10.08
CA GLN A 140 -38.74 3.92 -9.29
C GLN A 140 -38.58 4.11 -7.78
N ALA A 141 -37.34 4.40 -7.33
CA ALA A 141 -37.07 4.69 -5.92
C ALA A 141 -37.74 5.99 -5.46
N GLY A 142 -37.68 7.03 -6.30
CA GLY A 142 -38.33 8.31 -6.05
C GLY A 142 -39.85 8.16 -5.91
N ALA A 143 -40.49 7.46 -6.84
CA ALA A 143 -41.92 7.17 -6.79
C ALA A 143 -42.33 6.37 -5.54
N TYR A 144 -41.52 5.46 -5.08
CA TYR A 144 -41.70 4.70 -3.84
C TYR A 144 -41.69 5.61 -2.60
N ILE A 145 -40.75 6.56 -2.57
CA ILE A 145 -40.61 7.54 -1.49
C ILE A 145 -41.79 8.56 -1.54
N GLU A 146 -42.12 9.08 -2.72
CA GLU A 146 -43.23 10.03 -2.93
C GLU A 146 -44.56 9.43 -2.47
N ALA A 147 -44.79 8.15 -2.75
CA ALA A 147 -46.01 7.44 -2.33
C ALA A 147 -46.12 7.25 -0.80
N GLY A 148 -45.18 7.81 -0.01
CA GLY A 148 -45.18 7.74 1.44
C GLY A 148 -44.91 6.33 2.00
N ARG A 149 -44.46 5.39 1.16
CA ARG A 149 -44.15 4.01 1.59
C ARG A 149 -42.89 3.92 2.45
N CYS A 150 -41.99 4.91 2.32
CA CYS A 150 -40.76 4.98 3.08
C CYS A 150 -40.21 6.41 3.12
N ASP A 151 -39.69 6.82 4.25
CA ASP A 151 -38.84 8.03 4.37
C ASP A 151 -37.52 7.84 3.65
N ILE A 152 -36.98 8.89 3.02
CA ILE A 152 -35.70 8.85 2.28
C ILE A 152 -34.58 8.29 3.16
N ASN A 153 -34.52 8.65 4.44
CA ASN A 153 -33.51 8.20 5.38
C ASN A 153 -33.60 6.70 5.72
N LYS A 154 -34.73 6.07 5.45
CA LYS A 154 -34.96 4.63 5.71
C LYS A 154 -34.92 3.78 4.45
N TYR A 155 -34.85 4.43 3.26
CA TYR A 155 -34.93 3.75 1.98
C TYR A 155 -33.82 2.72 1.79
N LEU A 156 -32.56 3.09 2.01
CA LEU A 156 -31.42 2.17 1.84
C LEU A 156 -31.56 0.91 2.69
N ARG A 157 -31.94 1.05 3.97
CA ARG A 157 -32.15 -0.12 4.83
C ARG A 157 -33.25 -1.03 4.27
N ARG A 158 -34.32 -0.44 3.75
CA ARG A 158 -35.42 -1.20 3.16
C ARG A 158 -35.05 -1.82 1.84
N PHE A 159 -34.26 -1.12 1.03
CA PHE A 159 -33.70 -1.59 -0.22
C PHE A 159 -32.85 -2.85 -0.02
N PHE A 160 -31.92 -2.86 0.92
CA PHE A 160 -31.11 -4.04 1.20
C PHE A 160 -31.91 -5.25 1.67
N ILE A 161 -33.05 -5.05 2.35
CA ILE A 161 -33.89 -6.16 2.82
C ILE A 161 -34.86 -6.68 1.74
N HIS A 162 -35.37 -5.79 0.89
CA HIS A 162 -36.47 -6.08 -0.05
C HIS A 162 -36.15 -5.67 -1.50
N ARG A 163 -34.89 -5.71 -1.90
CA ARG A 163 -34.44 -5.20 -3.22
C ARG A 163 -35.21 -5.82 -4.38
N GLN A 164 -35.35 -7.13 -4.41
CA GLN A 164 -36.06 -7.86 -5.46
C GLN A 164 -37.50 -7.38 -5.60
N THR A 165 -38.23 -7.26 -4.49
CA THR A 165 -39.60 -6.76 -4.50
C THR A 165 -39.68 -5.34 -4.99
N LEU A 166 -38.81 -4.44 -4.48
CA LEU A 166 -38.82 -3.03 -4.85
C LEU A 166 -38.48 -2.81 -6.32
N MET A 167 -37.55 -3.56 -6.89
CA MET A 167 -37.11 -3.41 -8.27
C MET A 167 -38.02 -4.15 -9.28
N SER A 168 -38.89 -5.07 -8.81
CA SER A 168 -39.81 -5.83 -9.64
C SER A 168 -41.28 -5.35 -9.53
N ASP A 169 -41.59 -4.52 -8.53
CA ASP A 169 -42.98 -4.12 -8.25
C ASP A 169 -43.54 -3.17 -9.33
N ALA A 170 -44.50 -3.68 -10.09
CA ALA A 170 -45.17 -2.93 -11.14
C ALA A 170 -46.04 -1.74 -10.61
N ALA A 171 -46.35 -1.68 -9.31
CA ALA A 171 -47.09 -0.57 -8.71
C ALA A 171 -46.27 0.72 -8.61
N PHE A 172 -44.96 0.63 -8.67
CA PHE A 172 -43.99 1.74 -8.64
C PHE A 172 -43.32 1.96 -10.01
N LYS A 173 -44.07 1.76 -11.09
CA LYS A 173 -43.67 2.24 -12.41
C LYS A 173 -43.58 3.76 -12.31
N GLY A 174 -42.38 4.32 -12.41
CA GLY A 174 -42.13 5.75 -12.20
C GLY A 174 -42.94 6.66 -13.08
N ALA A 175 -42.84 7.97 -12.89
CA ALA A 175 -43.55 9.01 -13.62
C ALA A 175 -43.27 9.06 -15.13
N SER A 176 -42.26 8.30 -15.61
CA SER A 176 -41.77 8.30 -16.99
C SER A 176 -42.68 7.64 -18.04
N GLY A 177 -43.82 7.04 -17.62
CA GLY A 177 -44.73 6.35 -18.56
C GLY A 177 -44.22 5.04 -19.13
N TYR A 178 -43.04 4.57 -18.69
CA TYR A 178 -42.46 3.28 -19.05
C TYR A 178 -43.24 2.13 -18.41
N ASN A 179 -43.72 1.21 -19.22
CA ASN A 179 -44.49 0.04 -18.74
C ASN A 179 -43.66 -1.10 -18.17
N GLN A 180 -42.35 -0.90 -17.93
CA GLN A 180 -41.41 -1.92 -17.47
C GLN A 180 -40.71 -1.49 -16.16
N THR A 181 -40.50 -2.43 -15.29
CA THR A 181 -39.64 -2.26 -14.12
C THR A 181 -38.16 -2.47 -14.48
N VAL A 182 -37.25 -2.06 -13.61
CA VAL A 182 -35.82 -2.23 -13.84
C VAL A 182 -35.49 -3.70 -14.11
N TYR A 183 -35.90 -4.61 -13.26
CA TYR A 183 -35.67 -6.05 -13.43
C TYR A 183 -36.42 -6.63 -14.64
N GLY A 184 -37.62 -6.10 -14.95
CA GLY A 184 -38.40 -6.51 -16.13
C GLY A 184 -37.68 -6.22 -17.44
N THR A 185 -36.88 -5.16 -17.53
CA THR A 185 -36.10 -4.85 -18.73
C THR A 185 -34.97 -5.86 -18.99
N TRP A 186 -34.30 -6.29 -17.92
CA TRP A 186 -33.23 -7.32 -18.02
C TRP A 186 -33.79 -8.73 -18.25
N ASP A 187 -34.96 -9.03 -17.67
CA ASP A 187 -35.64 -10.30 -17.94
C ASP A 187 -36.00 -10.49 -19.43
N LEU A 188 -36.36 -9.41 -20.13
CA LEU A 188 -36.59 -9.49 -21.58
C LEU A 188 -35.29 -9.83 -22.34
N SER A 189 -34.19 -9.17 -22.02
CA SER A 189 -32.89 -9.45 -22.61
C SER A 189 -32.45 -10.91 -22.34
N PHE A 190 -32.58 -11.35 -21.11
CA PHE A 190 -32.22 -12.69 -20.70
C PHE A 190 -33.06 -13.77 -21.40
N LYS A 191 -34.41 -13.60 -21.48
CA LYS A 191 -35.30 -14.50 -22.18
C LYS A 191 -34.98 -14.60 -23.67
N GLU A 192 -34.57 -13.50 -24.30
CA GLU A 192 -34.12 -13.51 -25.69
C GLU A 192 -32.83 -14.32 -25.87
N ILE A 193 -31.87 -14.20 -24.94
CA ILE A 193 -30.65 -15.02 -24.93
C ILE A 193 -30.99 -16.49 -24.67
N GLU A 194 -31.87 -16.82 -23.74
CA GLU A 194 -32.34 -18.18 -23.48
C GLU A 194 -33.03 -18.81 -24.71
N LYS A 195 -33.83 -18.03 -25.43
CA LYS A 195 -34.48 -18.46 -26.67
C LYS A 195 -33.46 -18.81 -27.74
N ARG A 196 -32.42 -18.02 -27.90
CA ARG A 196 -31.31 -18.30 -28.83
C ARG A 196 -30.55 -19.56 -28.43
N GLY A 197 -30.40 -19.85 -27.15
CA GLY A 197 -29.73 -21.06 -26.64
C GLY A 197 -30.44 -22.40 -26.87
N LYS A 198 -31.66 -22.40 -27.41
CA LYS A 198 -32.46 -23.63 -27.62
C LYS A 198 -32.17 -24.37 -28.94
N SER A 199 -31.36 -23.85 -29.84
CA SER A 199 -30.99 -24.48 -31.09
C SER A 199 -29.65 -25.25 -30.99
N ALA A 200 -29.31 -26.06 -31.99
CA ALA A 200 -28.01 -26.76 -32.03
C ALA A 200 -26.98 -26.03 -32.90
N SER A 201 -27.01 -24.71 -32.91
CA SER A 201 -26.13 -23.84 -33.69
C SER A 201 -24.98 -23.31 -32.83
N ARG A 202 -23.92 -22.75 -33.44
CA ARG A 202 -22.87 -22.03 -32.79
C ARG A 202 -23.43 -20.84 -31.98
N ASP A 203 -24.43 -20.13 -32.52
CA ASP A 203 -25.11 -19.03 -31.83
C ASP A 203 -25.80 -19.50 -30.55
N ALA A 204 -26.29 -20.74 -30.54
CA ALA A 204 -26.88 -21.32 -29.35
C ALA A 204 -25.84 -21.66 -28.28
N GLN A 205 -24.68 -22.16 -28.66
CA GLN A 205 -23.55 -22.35 -27.76
C GLN A 205 -23.05 -21.03 -27.16
N ALA A 206 -22.94 -19.98 -27.99
CA ALA A 206 -22.63 -18.64 -27.53
C ALA A 206 -23.65 -18.09 -26.51
N ALA A 207 -24.94 -18.32 -26.75
CA ALA A 207 -26.00 -17.90 -25.85
C ALA A 207 -25.99 -18.66 -24.52
N GLN A 208 -25.72 -19.98 -24.55
CA GLN A 208 -25.56 -20.79 -23.34
C GLN A 208 -24.35 -20.39 -22.53
N ALA A 209 -23.20 -20.15 -23.19
CA ALA A 209 -21.99 -19.63 -22.57
C ALA A 209 -22.23 -18.24 -21.95
N ALA A 210 -22.97 -17.36 -22.61
CA ALA A 210 -23.32 -16.05 -22.09
C ALA A 210 -24.09 -16.13 -20.76
N ILE A 211 -25.08 -17.01 -20.69
CA ILE A 211 -25.85 -17.25 -19.46
C ILE A 211 -24.94 -17.75 -18.35
N LEU A 212 -24.12 -18.76 -18.63
CA LEU A 212 -23.20 -19.35 -17.64
C LEU A 212 -22.17 -18.30 -17.13
N ILE A 213 -21.59 -17.52 -18.04
CA ILE A 213 -20.64 -16.46 -17.68
C ILE A 213 -21.31 -15.42 -16.79
N LEU A 214 -22.51 -14.94 -17.14
CA LEU A 214 -23.23 -13.95 -16.34
C LEU A 214 -23.54 -14.48 -14.94
N GLN A 215 -24.00 -15.72 -14.86
CA GLN A 215 -24.32 -16.40 -13.60
C GLN A 215 -23.09 -16.65 -12.72
N LEU A 216 -21.96 -17.05 -13.29
CA LEU A 216 -20.68 -17.20 -12.56
C LEU A 216 -20.17 -15.85 -12.07
N CYS A 217 -20.18 -14.85 -12.94
CA CYS A 217 -19.74 -13.48 -12.58
C CYS A 217 -20.62 -12.85 -11.49
N ALA A 218 -21.85 -13.33 -11.29
CA ALA A 218 -22.69 -12.89 -10.20
C ALA A 218 -22.17 -13.26 -8.80
N PHE A 219 -21.17 -14.14 -8.69
CA PHE A 219 -20.48 -14.52 -7.45
C PHE A 219 -19.06 -13.95 -7.36
N TYR A 220 -18.67 -13.07 -8.27
CA TYR A 220 -17.40 -12.34 -8.27
C TYR A 220 -17.64 -10.88 -7.92
N HIS A 221 -16.60 -10.14 -7.66
CA HIS A 221 -16.73 -8.69 -7.59
C HIS A 221 -17.19 -8.16 -8.95
N HIS A 222 -18.14 -7.25 -8.95
CA HIS A 222 -18.82 -6.75 -10.17
C HIS A 222 -17.89 -6.04 -11.16
N SER A 223 -16.72 -5.59 -10.73
CA SER A 223 -15.72 -4.90 -11.56
C SER A 223 -14.43 -5.71 -11.69
N ASN A 224 -13.64 -5.39 -12.72
CA ASN A 224 -12.33 -5.99 -12.97
C ASN A 224 -12.35 -7.53 -13.21
N ILE A 225 -13.42 -8.06 -13.76
CA ILE A 225 -13.50 -9.46 -14.14
C ILE A 225 -12.57 -9.69 -15.34
N SER A 226 -11.44 -10.39 -15.12
CA SER A 226 -10.45 -10.61 -16.18
C SER A 226 -10.66 -11.95 -16.89
N LYS A 227 -10.46 -11.91 -18.21
CA LYS A 227 -10.34 -13.11 -19.04
C LYS A 227 -9.18 -14.01 -18.57
N ASP A 228 -8.13 -13.41 -17.98
CA ASP A 228 -6.96 -14.12 -17.48
C ASP A 228 -7.28 -15.11 -16.34
N ILE A 229 -8.34 -14.86 -15.56
CA ILE A 229 -8.82 -15.78 -14.52
C ILE A 229 -9.22 -17.12 -15.17
N PHE A 230 -9.99 -17.08 -16.23
CA PHE A 230 -10.47 -18.27 -16.92
C PHE A 230 -9.35 -18.97 -17.70
N GLN A 231 -8.47 -18.21 -18.33
CA GLN A 231 -7.30 -18.73 -19.02
C GLN A 231 -6.38 -19.49 -18.07
N SER A 232 -5.98 -18.86 -16.96
CA SER A 232 -5.09 -19.50 -16.00
C SER A 232 -5.75 -20.73 -15.33
N ALA A 233 -7.04 -20.67 -15.07
CA ALA A 233 -7.77 -21.81 -14.54
C ALA A 233 -7.85 -22.99 -15.53
N ALA A 234 -7.86 -22.73 -16.83
CA ALA A 234 -7.90 -23.74 -17.86
C ALA A 234 -6.53 -24.37 -18.15
N GLU A 235 -5.48 -23.53 -18.24
CA GLU A 235 -4.13 -23.93 -18.70
C GLU A 235 -3.27 -24.55 -17.58
N GLU A 236 -3.69 -24.46 -16.31
CA GLU A 236 -2.92 -24.97 -15.18
C GLU A 236 -3.59 -26.13 -14.38
N PRO A 237 -4.40 -27.02 -15.01
CA PRO A 237 -4.98 -28.15 -14.29
C PRO A 237 -3.92 -29.11 -13.73
N GLU A 238 -2.73 -29.20 -14.35
CA GLU A 238 -1.63 -30.06 -13.85
C GLU A 238 -1.05 -29.60 -12.51
N LYS A 239 -1.26 -28.35 -12.10
CA LYS A 239 -0.84 -27.87 -10.76
C LYS A 239 -1.80 -28.26 -9.64
N CYS A 240 -3.02 -28.61 -10.01
CA CYS A 240 -3.99 -29.24 -9.11
C CYS A 240 -3.84 -30.78 -9.10
N ILE A 241 -2.97 -31.35 -9.92
CA ILE A 241 -2.66 -32.80 -9.90
C ILE A 241 -1.64 -33.02 -8.78
N VAL A 242 -2.17 -33.20 -7.62
CA VAL A 242 -1.51 -33.84 -6.48
C VAL A 242 -1.16 -35.29 -6.92
N ASP A 243 -0.04 -35.79 -6.41
CA ASP A 243 0.39 -37.18 -6.46
C ASP A 243 -0.82 -38.13 -6.50
N SER A 244 -0.84 -39.11 -7.40
CA SER A 244 -2.00 -39.96 -7.66
C SER A 244 -2.54 -40.61 -6.38
N GLU A 245 -1.67 -40.84 -5.39
CA GLU A 245 -1.99 -41.35 -4.06
C GLU A 245 -2.76 -40.36 -3.19
N VAL A 246 -2.53 -39.06 -3.38
CA VAL A 246 -3.22 -37.98 -2.67
C VAL A 246 -4.56 -37.66 -3.34
N ALA A 247 -4.62 -37.73 -4.67
CA ALA A 247 -5.84 -37.50 -5.43
C ALA A 247 -6.95 -38.55 -5.15
N GLU A 248 -6.57 -39.80 -4.80
CA GLU A 248 -7.51 -40.81 -4.37
C GLU A 248 -8.10 -40.56 -2.95
N LYS A 249 -7.36 -39.84 -2.11
CA LYS A 249 -7.72 -39.62 -0.70
C LYS A 249 -8.35 -38.27 -0.41
N LEU A 250 -8.00 -37.25 -1.20
CA LEU A 250 -8.53 -35.89 -1.11
C LEU A 250 -9.25 -35.54 -2.41
N PRO A 251 -10.57 -35.24 -2.38
CA PRO A 251 -11.29 -34.81 -3.58
C PRO A 251 -10.68 -33.51 -4.13
N GLN A 252 -10.45 -33.47 -5.43
CA GLN A 252 -9.89 -32.29 -6.08
C GLN A 252 -10.98 -31.31 -6.53
N ALA A 253 -10.76 -30.04 -6.30
CA ALA A 253 -11.64 -28.97 -6.73
C ALA A 253 -11.87 -29.00 -8.27
N ALA A 254 -10.83 -29.29 -9.04
CA ALA A 254 -10.86 -29.30 -10.51
C ALA A 254 -11.83 -30.35 -11.10
N ALA A 255 -12.08 -31.46 -10.41
CA ALA A 255 -12.97 -32.51 -10.91
C ALA A 255 -14.45 -32.09 -11.00
N SER A 256 -14.85 -30.99 -10.40
CA SER A 256 -16.20 -30.43 -10.44
C SER A 256 -16.42 -29.35 -11.50
N LEU A 257 -15.38 -29.01 -12.29
CA LEU A 257 -15.44 -27.92 -13.25
C LEU A 257 -16.19 -28.32 -14.52
N ASP A 258 -17.07 -27.44 -14.99
CA ASP A 258 -17.71 -27.55 -16.29
C ASP A 258 -16.68 -27.21 -17.38
N HIS A 259 -16.27 -28.22 -18.16
CA HIS A 259 -15.25 -28.07 -19.19
C HIS A 259 -15.69 -27.21 -20.39
N THR A 260 -16.95 -26.78 -20.46
CA THR A 260 -17.47 -25.99 -21.59
C THR A 260 -16.77 -24.65 -21.75
N LEU A 261 -16.54 -23.93 -20.65
CA LEU A 261 -15.85 -22.63 -20.68
C LEU A 261 -14.32 -22.73 -20.56
N LEU A 262 -13.81 -23.89 -20.12
CA LEU A 262 -12.40 -24.13 -19.81
C LEU A 262 -11.79 -25.19 -20.72
N ALA A 263 -12.37 -25.42 -21.91
CA ALA A 263 -11.87 -26.41 -22.87
C ALA A 263 -10.46 -26.03 -23.35
N LEU A 264 -9.63 -27.06 -23.54
CA LEU A 264 -8.30 -26.92 -24.12
C LEU A 264 -8.34 -27.30 -25.62
N ASP A 265 -7.52 -26.64 -26.40
CA ASP A 265 -7.27 -27.00 -27.79
C ASP A 265 -6.35 -28.23 -27.90
N LYS A 266 -6.02 -28.62 -29.14
CA LYS A 266 -5.16 -29.78 -29.42
C LYS A 266 -3.72 -29.63 -28.91
N ASP A 267 -3.28 -28.41 -28.70
CA ASP A 267 -1.92 -28.05 -28.28
C ASP A 267 -1.86 -27.82 -26.73
N GLY A 268 -2.98 -28.01 -26.03
CA GLY A 268 -3.08 -27.86 -24.58
C GLY A 268 -3.28 -26.43 -24.11
N HIS A 269 -3.57 -25.50 -25.02
CA HIS A 269 -3.91 -24.11 -24.68
C HIS A 269 -5.42 -23.93 -24.55
N TRP A 270 -5.82 -22.92 -23.78
CA TRP A 270 -7.23 -22.62 -23.59
C TRP A 270 -7.92 -22.20 -24.89
N ASP A 271 -9.00 -22.92 -25.27
CA ASP A 271 -9.86 -22.52 -26.40
C ASP A 271 -10.85 -21.43 -25.93
N ALA A 272 -10.43 -20.17 -26.07
CA ALA A 272 -11.20 -19.01 -25.66
C ALA A 272 -12.44 -18.73 -26.53
N MET A 273 -12.66 -19.46 -27.62
CA MET A 273 -13.68 -19.12 -28.62
C MET A 273 -15.10 -19.06 -28.02
N ILE A 274 -15.49 -20.08 -27.25
CA ILE A 274 -16.81 -20.15 -26.64
C ILE A 274 -17.00 -19.04 -25.58
N PHE A 275 -15.95 -18.75 -24.80
CA PHE A 275 -15.96 -17.67 -23.83
C PHE A 275 -16.12 -16.29 -24.51
N ASP A 276 -15.33 -16.02 -25.56
CA ASP A 276 -15.39 -14.75 -26.30
C ASP A 276 -16.73 -14.54 -27.02
N ASP A 277 -17.29 -15.61 -27.60
CA ASP A 277 -18.63 -15.58 -28.23
C ASP A 277 -19.70 -15.29 -27.15
N GLY A 278 -19.64 -15.93 -25.97
CA GLY A 278 -20.54 -15.67 -24.85
C GLY A 278 -20.44 -14.24 -24.31
N VAL A 279 -19.23 -13.73 -24.08
CA VAL A 279 -18.99 -12.34 -23.68
C VAL A 279 -19.52 -11.37 -24.73
N SER A 280 -19.35 -11.66 -26.03
CA SER A 280 -19.88 -10.84 -27.12
C SER A 280 -21.41 -10.72 -27.07
N VAL A 281 -22.09 -11.82 -26.73
CA VAL A 281 -23.55 -11.77 -26.53
C VAL A 281 -23.90 -10.86 -25.34
N LEU A 282 -23.24 -11.00 -24.18
CA LEU A 282 -23.51 -10.17 -23.00
C LEU A 282 -23.26 -8.68 -23.28
N LEU A 283 -22.19 -8.37 -23.99
CA LEU A 283 -21.89 -7.00 -24.43
C LEU A 283 -22.95 -6.45 -25.38
N SER A 284 -23.47 -7.29 -26.28
CA SER A 284 -24.51 -6.88 -27.26
C SER A 284 -25.83 -6.51 -26.59
N PHE A 285 -26.16 -7.12 -25.44
CA PHE A 285 -27.34 -6.82 -24.64
C PHE A 285 -27.09 -5.86 -23.48
N SER A 286 -25.89 -5.27 -23.40
CA SER A 286 -25.49 -4.34 -22.32
C SER A 286 -25.61 -4.92 -20.90
N LEU A 287 -25.54 -6.24 -20.76
CA LEU A 287 -25.51 -6.93 -19.46
C LEU A 287 -24.09 -6.95 -18.87
N MET A 288 -23.09 -6.69 -19.71
CA MET A 288 -21.69 -6.58 -19.35
C MET A 288 -21.04 -5.41 -20.09
N LYS A 289 -20.02 -4.79 -19.52
CA LYS A 289 -19.25 -3.70 -20.12
C LYS A 289 -17.78 -4.09 -20.23
N ARG A 290 -17.09 -3.53 -21.24
CA ARG A 290 -15.63 -3.64 -21.31
C ARG A 290 -14.98 -2.63 -20.37
N GLY A 291 -13.95 -3.06 -19.66
CA GLY A 291 -13.11 -2.20 -18.83
C GLY A 291 -12.05 -1.45 -19.63
N GLN A 292 -11.01 -0.97 -18.93
CA GLN A 292 -9.91 -0.21 -19.55
C GLN A 292 -9.09 -1.01 -20.56
N SER A 293 -9.05 -2.33 -20.44
CA SER A 293 -8.41 -3.24 -21.40
C SER A 293 -9.45 -4.15 -22.07
N SER A 294 -9.11 -4.69 -23.24
CA SER A 294 -9.97 -5.64 -23.97
C SER A 294 -10.19 -6.96 -23.23
N ARG A 295 -9.38 -7.26 -22.21
CA ARG A 295 -9.41 -8.51 -21.44
C ARG A 295 -10.15 -8.38 -20.11
N VAL A 296 -10.58 -7.17 -19.74
CA VAL A 296 -11.25 -6.88 -18.46
C VAL A 296 -12.68 -6.46 -18.71
N PHE A 297 -13.60 -6.95 -17.89
CA PHE A 297 -15.03 -6.71 -17.99
C PHE A 297 -15.58 -6.26 -16.63
N SER A 298 -16.78 -5.67 -16.67
CA SER A 298 -17.55 -5.33 -15.48
C SER A 298 -19.04 -5.59 -15.72
N VAL A 299 -19.75 -5.94 -14.66
CA VAL A 299 -21.19 -6.11 -14.64
C VAL A 299 -21.75 -5.00 -13.76
N HIS A 300 -22.84 -4.34 -14.18
CA HIS A 300 -23.45 -3.30 -13.35
C HIS A 300 -23.93 -3.90 -12.00
N PRO A 301 -23.74 -3.25 -10.83
CA PRO A 301 -24.09 -3.83 -9.51
C PRO A 301 -25.53 -4.33 -9.41
N LEU A 302 -26.48 -3.61 -9.97
CA LEU A 302 -27.88 -4.07 -9.99
C LEU A 302 -28.12 -5.27 -10.93
N VAL A 303 -27.42 -5.38 -12.08
CA VAL A 303 -27.49 -6.54 -12.97
C VAL A 303 -26.87 -7.74 -12.26
N HIS A 304 -25.77 -7.54 -11.56
CA HIS A 304 -25.09 -8.54 -10.73
C HIS A 304 -26.05 -9.11 -9.67
N ALA A 305 -26.69 -8.24 -8.90
CA ALA A 305 -27.66 -8.62 -7.89
C ALA A 305 -28.93 -9.31 -8.49
N TRP A 306 -29.47 -8.78 -9.57
CA TRP A 306 -30.59 -9.37 -10.27
C TRP A 306 -30.25 -10.78 -10.79
N SER A 307 -29.04 -11.00 -11.31
CA SER A 307 -28.61 -12.30 -11.79
C SER A 307 -28.57 -13.34 -10.66
N GLN A 308 -28.13 -12.96 -9.47
CA GLN A 308 -28.15 -13.81 -8.28
C GLN A 308 -29.58 -14.16 -7.86
N GLU A 309 -30.44 -13.14 -7.71
CA GLU A 309 -31.83 -13.27 -7.25
C GLU A 309 -32.71 -14.08 -8.21
N LYS A 310 -32.31 -14.16 -9.49
CA LYS A 310 -33.01 -14.97 -10.50
C LYS A 310 -32.79 -16.47 -10.37
N MET A 311 -31.69 -16.85 -9.74
CA MET A 311 -31.28 -18.26 -9.56
C MET A 311 -31.96 -18.88 -8.35
N SER A 312 -32.29 -20.18 -8.43
CA SER A 312 -32.72 -20.96 -7.28
C SER A 312 -31.56 -21.11 -6.28
N ASN A 313 -31.86 -21.34 -5.00
CA ASN A 313 -30.86 -21.50 -3.95
C ASN A 313 -29.82 -22.58 -4.28
N SER A 314 -30.29 -23.70 -4.88
CA SER A 314 -29.43 -24.82 -5.28
C SER A 314 -28.49 -24.43 -6.45
N GLU A 315 -28.97 -23.63 -7.38
CA GLU A 315 -28.13 -23.10 -8.47
C GLU A 315 -27.11 -22.09 -7.96
N GLN A 316 -27.52 -21.18 -7.06
CA GLN A 316 -26.61 -20.24 -6.41
C GLN A 316 -25.48 -20.97 -5.69
N GLN A 317 -25.80 -21.99 -4.90
CA GLN A 317 -24.80 -22.81 -4.19
C GLN A 317 -23.84 -23.49 -5.18
N ARG A 318 -24.38 -24.13 -6.23
CA ARG A 318 -23.57 -24.81 -7.26
C ARG A 318 -22.65 -23.87 -7.99
N LEU A 319 -23.15 -22.71 -8.44
CA LEU A 319 -22.37 -21.75 -9.23
C LEU A 319 -21.37 -20.97 -8.38
N CYS A 320 -21.72 -20.66 -7.13
CA CYS A 320 -20.80 -20.08 -6.17
C CYS A 320 -19.59 -21.02 -5.92
N GLN A 321 -19.85 -22.31 -5.76
CA GLN A 321 -18.81 -23.35 -5.60
C GLN A 321 -17.93 -23.48 -6.85
N ILE A 322 -18.52 -23.52 -8.05
CA ILE A 322 -17.78 -23.54 -9.32
C ILE A 322 -16.94 -22.28 -9.47
N GLY A 323 -17.52 -21.11 -9.20
CA GLY A 323 -16.80 -19.84 -9.26
C GLY A 323 -15.60 -19.81 -8.32
N SER A 324 -15.78 -20.26 -7.08
CA SER A 324 -14.69 -20.40 -6.10
C SER A 324 -13.58 -21.35 -6.59
N THR A 325 -13.96 -22.45 -7.25
CA THR A 325 -12.99 -23.40 -7.81
C THR A 325 -12.19 -22.79 -8.96
N ILE A 326 -12.84 -22.07 -9.86
CA ILE A 326 -12.16 -21.36 -10.97
C ILE A 326 -11.15 -20.36 -10.40
N LEU A 327 -11.54 -19.59 -9.36
CA LEU A 327 -10.61 -18.64 -8.70
C LEU A 327 -9.41 -19.36 -8.10
N SER A 328 -9.61 -20.51 -7.44
CA SER A 328 -8.53 -21.30 -6.87
C SER A 328 -7.59 -21.86 -7.93
N CYS A 329 -8.13 -22.44 -9.00
CA CYS A 329 -7.33 -23.00 -10.11
C CYS A 329 -6.54 -21.92 -10.88
N ALA A 330 -7.01 -20.68 -10.87
CA ALA A 330 -6.32 -19.56 -11.50
C ALA A 330 -5.08 -19.06 -10.70
N ILE A 331 -4.88 -19.51 -9.44
CA ILE A 331 -3.80 -19.08 -8.57
C ILE A 331 -2.56 -19.94 -8.82
N SER A 332 -1.52 -19.33 -9.36
CA SER A 332 -0.20 -19.92 -9.54
C SER A 332 0.69 -19.65 -8.31
N TRP A 333 1.53 -20.63 -7.94
CA TRP A 333 2.60 -20.50 -6.93
C TRP A 333 3.92 -20.06 -7.55
N ARG A 334 3.91 -19.60 -8.81
CA ARG A 334 5.03 -18.90 -9.40
C ARG A 334 5.03 -17.46 -8.90
N PHE A 335 6.19 -16.88 -8.75
CA PHE A 335 6.35 -15.53 -8.21
C PHE A 335 6.86 -14.56 -9.28
N THR A 336 6.23 -14.62 -10.47
CA THR A 336 6.46 -13.66 -11.54
C THR A 336 5.61 -12.39 -11.33
N SER A 337 5.95 -11.31 -12.04
CA SER A 337 5.17 -10.06 -12.00
C SER A 337 3.72 -10.26 -12.45
N GLU A 338 3.51 -11.16 -13.42
CA GLU A 338 2.19 -11.49 -13.97
C GLU A 338 1.34 -12.25 -12.96
N ASP A 339 1.93 -13.23 -12.27
CA ASP A 339 1.24 -13.96 -11.20
C ASP A 339 0.84 -13.04 -10.05
N TYR A 340 1.72 -12.13 -9.62
CA TYR A 340 1.39 -11.13 -8.60
C TYR A 340 0.23 -10.21 -9.04
N ALA A 341 0.24 -9.78 -10.31
CA ALA A 341 -0.82 -8.93 -10.85
C ALA A 341 -2.16 -9.66 -10.89
N LEU A 342 -2.16 -10.94 -11.32
CA LEU A 342 -3.36 -11.77 -11.37
C LEU A 342 -3.90 -12.07 -9.97
N ARG A 343 -3.06 -12.50 -9.02
CA ARG A 343 -3.47 -12.78 -7.62
C ARG A 343 -4.06 -11.55 -6.94
N ARG A 344 -3.50 -10.37 -7.19
CA ARG A 344 -4.04 -9.10 -6.69
C ARG A 344 -5.43 -8.80 -7.25
N LEU A 345 -5.64 -9.07 -8.55
CA LEU A 345 -6.93 -8.91 -9.20
C LEU A 345 -7.96 -9.92 -8.66
N ILE A 346 -7.54 -11.18 -8.44
CA ILE A 346 -8.38 -12.26 -7.92
C ILE A 346 -8.84 -11.97 -6.49
N TYR A 347 -8.06 -11.25 -5.68
CA TYR A 347 -8.38 -10.99 -4.27
C TYR A 347 -9.80 -10.45 -4.06
N SER A 348 -10.21 -9.42 -4.81
CA SER A 348 -11.56 -8.86 -4.67
C SER A 348 -12.66 -9.84 -5.03
N HIS A 349 -12.39 -10.73 -5.99
CA HIS A 349 -13.34 -11.77 -6.39
C HIS A 349 -13.45 -12.89 -5.34
N ILE A 350 -12.36 -13.25 -4.67
CA ILE A 350 -12.39 -14.20 -3.54
C ILE A 350 -13.22 -13.63 -2.40
N MET A 351 -12.97 -12.37 -2.01
CA MET A 351 -13.71 -11.74 -0.90
C MET A 351 -15.21 -11.68 -1.16
N GLU A 352 -15.60 -11.36 -2.38
CA GLU A 352 -17.01 -11.31 -2.77
C GLU A 352 -17.63 -12.71 -2.79
N ASN A 353 -16.92 -13.71 -3.36
CA ASN A 353 -17.41 -15.09 -3.41
C ASN A 353 -17.58 -15.69 -2.02
N GLU A 354 -16.64 -15.48 -1.10
CA GLU A 354 -16.72 -15.93 0.29
C GLU A 354 -17.88 -15.25 1.04
N SER A 355 -18.09 -13.93 0.81
CA SER A 355 -19.22 -13.19 1.37
C SER A 355 -20.56 -13.78 0.93
N HIS A 356 -20.71 -14.08 -0.35
CA HIS A 356 -21.91 -14.71 -0.90
C HIS A 356 -22.11 -16.12 -0.37
N ALA A 357 -21.06 -16.94 -0.33
CA ALA A 357 -21.11 -18.28 0.23
C ALA A 357 -21.65 -18.27 1.67
N TYR A 358 -21.18 -17.32 2.48
CA TYR A 358 -21.68 -17.14 3.85
C TYR A 358 -23.16 -16.74 3.88
N GLN A 359 -23.58 -15.79 3.03
CA GLN A 359 -24.97 -15.31 2.98
C GLN A 359 -25.98 -16.38 2.59
N ILE A 360 -25.62 -17.26 1.64
CA ILE A 360 -26.49 -18.36 1.20
C ILE A 360 -26.37 -19.61 2.06
N GLY A 361 -25.64 -19.56 3.18
CA GLY A 361 -25.43 -20.68 4.09
C GLY A 361 -24.72 -21.86 3.43
N LEU A 362 -23.91 -21.60 2.41
CA LEU A 362 -23.12 -22.62 1.75
C LEU A 362 -22.04 -23.08 2.71
N ILE A 363 -22.16 -24.34 3.18
CA ILE A 363 -21.03 -25.01 3.79
C ILE A 363 -20.09 -25.33 2.63
N GLN A 364 -19.12 -24.42 2.40
CA GLN A 364 -18.16 -24.65 1.34
C GLN A 364 -17.42 -25.97 1.62
N GLU A 365 -17.42 -26.86 0.65
CA GLU A 365 -16.46 -27.95 0.62
C GLU A 365 -15.10 -27.31 0.39
N TYR A 366 -14.38 -27.09 1.47
CA TYR A 366 -13.01 -26.60 1.40
C TYR A 366 -12.12 -27.78 1.03
N TYR A 367 -11.61 -27.74 -0.16
CA TYR A 367 -10.47 -28.56 -0.55
C TYR A 367 -9.20 -27.95 0.06
N ASP A 368 -8.26 -28.78 0.42
CA ASP A 368 -7.01 -28.35 1.07
C ASP A 368 -6.17 -27.43 0.17
N ASP A 369 -6.15 -27.70 -1.14
CA ASP A 369 -5.48 -26.87 -2.16
C ASP A 369 -6.12 -25.48 -2.29
N LYS A 370 -7.46 -25.42 -2.30
CA LYS A 370 -8.20 -24.16 -2.33
C LYS A 370 -7.89 -23.30 -1.10
N CYS A 371 -7.87 -23.90 0.09
CA CYS A 371 -7.54 -23.16 1.31
C CYS A 371 -6.13 -22.59 1.25
N SER A 372 -5.13 -23.37 0.81
CA SER A 372 -3.74 -22.90 0.68
C SER A 372 -3.61 -21.84 -0.41
N ASN A 373 -4.30 -21.96 -1.56
CA ASN A 373 -4.28 -20.99 -2.64
C ASN A 373 -4.87 -19.64 -2.21
N PHE A 374 -6.02 -19.67 -1.54
CA PHE A 374 -6.65 -18.47 -1.01
C PHE A 374 -5.83 -17.86 0.13
N SER A 375 -5.24 -18.67 0.99
CA SER A 375 -4.32 -18.22 2.04
C SER A 375 -3.15 -17.42 1.45
N LEU A 376 -2.55 -17.89 0.35
CA LEU A 376 -1.49 -17.16 -0.34
C LEU A 376 -1.95 -15.77 -0.79
N VAL A 377 -3.11 -15.68 -1.45
CA VAL A 377 -3.66 -14.41 -1.94
C VAL A 377 -3.99 -13.46 -0.77
N MET A 378 -4.59 -13.99 0.31
CA MET A 378 -4.87 -13.19 1.51
C MET A 378 -3.59 -12.66 2.15
N ALA A 379 -2.56 -13.51 2.28
CA ALA A 379 -1.27 -13.12 2.84
C ALA A 379 -0.59 -12.01 2.01
N GLU A 380 -0.61 -12.11 0.68
CA GLU A 380 -0.04 -11.09 -0.21
C GLU A 380 -0.78 -9.73 -0.14
N ASN A 381 -2.04 -9.74 0.26
CA ASN A 381 -2.84 -8.53 0.45
C ASN A 381 -2.85 -8.03 1.91
N GLY A 382 -2.06 -8.64 2.80
CA GLY A 382 -1.93 -8.22 4.20
C GLY A 382 -3.04 -8.72 5.13
N GLU A 383 -3.95 -9.56 4.64
CA GLU A 383 -5.04 -10.16 5.41
C GLU A 383 -4.57 -11.40 6.19
N TRP A 384 -3.58 -11.18 7.05
CA TRP A 384 -2.87 -12.26 7.76
C TRP A 384 -3.77 -13.15 8.60
N LYS A 385 -4.84 -12.59 9.17
CA LYS A 385 -5.79 -13.36 9.99
C LYS A 385 -6.58 -14.35 9.14
N ASN A 386 -7.11 -13.88 8.01
CA ASN A 386 -7.86 -14.72 7.07
C ASN A 386 -6.95 -15.78 6.45
N ALA A 387 -5.72 -15.40 6.08
CA ALA A 387 -4.70 -16.34 5.61
C ALA A 387 -4.40 -17.43 6.64
N GLN A 388 -4.23 -17.07 7.91
CA GLN A 388 -4.00 -18.00 9.01
C GLN A 388 -5.16 -19.00 9.17
N GLU A 389 -6.40 -18.53 9.18
CA GLU A 389 -7.59 -19.37 9.34
C GLU A 389 -7.71 -20.40 8.19
N LEU A 390 -7.44 -19.98 6.95
CA LEU A 390 -7.46 -20.84 5.78
C LEU A 390 -6.33 -21.89 5.82
N GLU A 391 -5.10 -21.47 6.16
CA GLU A 391 -3.97 -22.42 6.19
C GLU A 391 -4.09 -23.44 7.35
N ILE A 392 -4.68 -23.05 8.49
CA ILE A 392 -5.01 -23.99 9.55
C ILE A 392 -6.02 -25.03 9.05
N LYS A 393 -7.06 -24.61 8.31
CA LYS A 393 -8.02 -25.55 7.71
C LYS A 393 -7.33 -26.52 6.74
N ALA A 394 -6.47 -26.02 5.85
CA ALA A 394 -5.70 -26.85 4.92
C ALA A 394 -4.81 -27.85 5.66
N MET A 395 -4.07 -27.37 6.65
CA MET A 395 -3.19 -28.20 7.48
C MET A 395 -3.98 -29.31 8.21
N ASP A 396 -5.09 -28.98 8.83
CA ASP A 396 -5.90 -29.96 9.59
C ASP A 396 -6.51 -31.03 8.67
N MET A 397 -6.98 -30.67 7.47
CA MET A 397 -7.45 -31.61 6.46
C MET A 397 -6.34 -32.56 6.01
N ARG A 398 -5.16 -32.00 5.64
CA ARG A 398 -3.98 -32.77 5.23
C ARG A 398 -3.51 -33.70 6.36
N LYS A 399 -3.45 -33.20 7.58
CA LYS A 399 -3.05 -33.95 8.76
C LYS A 399 -4.00 -35.14 9.04
N LYS A 400 -5.30 -34.90 8.89
CA LYS A 400 -6.32 -35.93 9.11
C LYS A 400 -6.29 -37.03 8.04
N VAL A 401 -6.06 -36.72 6.78
CA VAL A 401 -6.17 -37.64 5.64
C VAL A 401 -4.82 -38.26 5.28
N LEU A 402 -3.76 -37.48 5.28
CA LEU A 402 -2.42 -37.92 4.85
C LEU A 402 -1.49 -38.23 6.01
N GLY A 403 -1.80 -37.75 7.21
CA GLY A 403 -0.95 -37.88 8.38
C GLY A 403 0.00 -36.68 8.60
N THR A 404 0.64 -36.68 9.78
CA THR A 404 1.48 -35.56 10.24
C THR A 404 2.84 -35.46 9.52
N GLU A 405 3.34 -36.57 9.00
CA GLU A 405 4.67 -36.67 8.37
C GLU A 405 4.61 -36.50 6.84
N HIS A 406 3.44 -36.37 6.25
CA HIS A 406 3.29 -36.25 4.80
C HIS A 406 3.84 -34.92 4.27
N PRO A 407 4.57 -34.89 3.12
CA PRO A 407 5.17 -33.65 2.58
C PRO A 407 4.18 -32.50 2.42
N HIS A 408 2.96 -32.74 1.95
CA HIS A 408 1.92 -31.72 1.82
C HIS A 408 1.46 -31.16 3.17
N THR A 409 1.38 -31.99 4.21
CA THR A 409 1.09 -31.54 5.58
C THR A 409 2.22 -30.64 6.08
N LEU A 410 3.48 -31.02 5.87
CA LEU A 410 4.63 -30.23 6.25
C LEU A 410 4.71 -28.91 5.48
N SER A 411 4.30 -28.89 4.21
CA SER A 411 4.17 -27.64 3.44
C SER A 411 3.16 -26.69 4.06
N SER A 412 1.98 -27.15 4.48
CA SER A 412 1.00 -26.31 5.19
C SER A 412 1.53 -25.79 6.52
N VAL A 413 2.25 -26.62 7.29
CA VAL A 413 2.88 -26.19 8.55
C VAL A 413 3.93 -25.09 8.27
N SER A 414 4.71 -25.24 7.19
CA SER A 414 5.68 -24.25 6.76
C SER A 414 5.04 -22.93 6.34
N ASN A 415 3.94 -23.01 5.57
CA ASN A 415 3.18 -21.81 5.16
C ASN A 415 2.58 -21.10 6.38
N LEU A 416 2.00 -21.84 7.31
CA LEU A 416 1.47 -21.29 8.56
C LEU A 416 2.57 -20.61 9.39
N ALA A 417 3.76 -21.19 9.44
CA ALA A 417 4.91 -20.59 10.10
C ALA A 417 5.31 -19.23 9.45
N VAL A 418 5.27 -19.16 8.11
CA VAL A 418 5.53 -17.90 7.39
C VAL A 418 4.44 -16.86 7.69
N ILE A 419 3.17 -17.26 7.80
CA ILE A 419 2.07 -16.37 8.18
C ILE A 419 2.30 -15.83 9.60
N TYR A 420 2.65 -16.68 10.57
CA TYR A 420 2.97 -16.25 11.93
C TYR A 420 4.18 -15.31 11.97
N TRP A 421 5.21 -15.59 11.17
CA TRP A 421 6.36 -14.69 11.04
C TRP A 421 5.95 -13.29 10.57
N ASN A 422 5.09 -13.20 9.55
CA ASN A 422 4.56 -11.93 9.05
C ASN A 422 3.62 -11.22 10.04
N GLN A 423 2.97 -11.98 10.95
CA GLN A 423 2.19 -11.42 12.05
C GLN A 423 3.05 -10.95 13.23
N GLY A 424 4.39 -11.09 13.16
CA GLY A 424 5.29 -10.79 14.27
C GLY A 424 5.24 -11.81 15.41
N LYS A 425 4.58 -12.96 15.23
CA LYS A 425 4.50 -14.07 16.19
C LYS A 425 5.67 -15.02 15.98
N TRP A 426 6.87 -14.52 16.23
CA TRP A 426 8.08 -15.24 15.86
C TRP A 426 8.34 -16.49 16.69
N ASN A 427 7.86 -16.53 17.94
CA ASN A 427 7.99 -17.73 18.79
C ASN A 427 7.12 -18.89 18.29
N GLU A 428 5.90 -18.59 17.84
CA GLU A 428 5.01 -19.57 17.24
C GLU A 428 5.56 -20.04 15.88
N ALA A 429 6.10 -19.14 15.08
CA ALA A 429 6.77 -19.47 13.82
C ALA A 429 7.98 -20.40 14.05
N GLU A 430 8.82 -20.10 15.04
CA GLU A 430 9.97 -20.93 15.44
C GLU A 430 9.56 -22.36 15.78
N GLN A 431 8.54 -22.52 16.62
CA GLN A 431 8.06 -23.84 17.01
C GLN A 431 7.63 -24.69 15.82
N LEU A 432 6.89 -24.10 14.89
CA LEU A 432 6.46 -24.81 13.68
C LEU A 432 7.63 -25.12 12.75
N GLN A 433 8.58 -24.20 12.60
CA GLN A 433 9.75 -24.38 11.75
C GLN A 433 10.71 -25.43 12.29
N LEU A 434 10.91 -25.51 13.62
CA LEU A 434 11.66 -26.59 14.26
C LEU A 434 11.00 -27.95 13.98
N GLN A 435 9.69 -28.03 14.11
CA GLN A 435 8.94 -29.24 13.81
C GLN A 435 9.11 -29.66 12.34
N VAL A 436 8.97 -28.72 11.39
CA VAL A 436 9.16 -29.01 9.96
C VAL A 436 10.59 -29.44 9.67
N MET A 437 11.59 -28.74 10.24
CA MET A 437 13.02 -29.06 10.05
C MET A 437 13.33 -30.48 10.54
N ASP A 438 12.90 -30.85 11.74
CA ASP A 438 13.18 -32.18 12.31
C ASP A 438 12.52 -33.28 11.49
N MET A 439 11.26 -33.06 11.05
CA MET A 439 10.53 -34.00 10.22
C MET A 439 11.14 -34.15 8.82
N THR A 440 11.44 -33.06 8.15
CA THR A 440 12.08 -33.11 6.81
C THR A 440 13.45 -33.76 6.89
N LYS A 441 14.24 -33.46 7.93
CA LYS A 441 15.54 -34.09 8.15
C LYS A 441 15.43 -35.59 8.39
N LYS A 442 14.41 -36.05 9.13
CA LYS A 442 14.14 -37.47 9.41
C LYS A 442 13.69 -38.22 8.14
N LEU A 443 12.80 -37.62 7.34
CA LEU A 443 12.17 -38.26 6.20
C LEU A 443 13.01 -38.22 4.93
N LEU A 444 13.64 -37.08 4.67
CA LEU A 444 14.30 -36.79 3.39
C LEU A 444 15.83 -36.73 3.53
N GLY A 445 16.34 -36.64 4.76
CA GLY A 445 17.77 -36.49 5.03
C GLY A 445 18.21 -35.03 5.15
N ALA A 446 19.43 -34.80 5.68
CA ALA A 446 19.98 -33.48 5.97
C ALA A 446 20.34 -32.66 4.73
N GLU A 447 20.58 -33.32 3.60
CA GLU A 447 21.02 -32.68 2.35
C GLU A 447 19.87 -32.41 1.36
N HIS A 448 18.64 -32.82 1.69
CA HIS A 448 17.51 -32.62 0.81
C HIS A 448 17.13 -31.14 0.69
N PRO A 449 16.76 -30.65 -0.53
CA PRO A 449 16.40 -29.24 -0.74
C PRO A 449 15.35 -28.70 0.23
N ASP A 450 14.31 -29.47 0.55
CA ASP A 450 13.26 -29.05 1.48
C ASP A 450 13.74 -28.96 2.92
N THR A 451 14.67 -29.84 3.34
CA THR A 451 15.33 -29.76 4.64
C THR A 451 16.17 -28.48 4.73
N LEU A 452 16.96 -28.19 3.68
CA LEU A 452 17.76 -26.98 3.62
C LEU A 452 16.90 -25.71 3.63
N LYS A 453 15.74 -25.74 2.93
CA LYS A 453 14.77 -24.63 2.94
C LYS A 453 14.15 -24.43 4.33
N SER A 454 13.81 -25.49 5.05
CA SER A 454 13.27 -25.38 6.41
C SER A 454 14.28 -24.79 7.40
N ILE A 455 15.56 -25.14 7.27
CA ILE A 455 16.66 -24.56 8.07
C ILE A 455 16.81 -23.06 7.76
N GLU A 456 16.72 -22.66 6.49
CA GLU A 456 16.79 -21.25 6.09
C GLU A 456 15.65 -20.42 6.66
N ASN A 457 14.41 -20.96 6.64
CA ASN A 457 13.26 -20.29 7.24
C ASN A 457 13.45 -20.10 8.76
N LEU A 458 13.97 -21.12 9.45
CA LEU A 458 14.29 -21.03 10.88
C LEU A 458 15.38 -19.98 11.14
N ALA A 459 16.42 -19.95 10.33
CA ALA A 459 17.47 -18.93 10.43
C ALA A 459 16.92 -17.50 10.23
N ALA A 460 15.98 -17.32 9.29
CA ALA A 460 15.30 -16.04 9.09
C ALA A 460 14.49 -15.63 10.33
N THR A 461 13.82 -16.59 10.99
CA THR A 461 13.09 -16.33 12.23
C THR A 461 14.03 -15.95 13.38
N TYR A 462 15.16 -16.63 13.53
CA TYR A 462 16.17 -16.26 14.52
C TYR A 462 16.75 -14.86 14.28
N ARG A 463 16.95 -14.47 13.02
CA ARG A 463 17.33 -13.09 12.69
C ARG A 463 16.29 -12.08 13.18
N SER A 464 15.01 -12.35 12.92
CA SER A 464 13.90 -11.47 13.36
C SER A 464 13.76 -11.40 14.89
N GLN A 465 14.19 -12.45 15.59
CA GLN A 465 14.26 -12.50 17.05
C GLN A 465 15.52 -11.85 17.63
N GLY A 466 16.46 -11.37 16.78
CA GLY A 466 17.75 -10.83 17.23
C GLY A 466 18.78 -11.90 17.64
N ARG A 467 18.50 -13.18 17.39
CA ARG A 467 19.38 -14.33 17.70
C ARG A 467 20.34 -14.59 16.55
N TRP A 468 21.13 -13.60 16.22
CA TRP A 468 21.95 -13.60 15.00
C TRP A 468 23.05 -14.65 14.96
N SER A 469 23.64 -15.00 16.10
CA SER A 469 24.66 -16.06 16.18
C SER A 469 24.11 -17.43 15.83
N GLU A 470 22.89 -17.74 16.26
CA GLU A 470 22.21 -19.00 15.95
C GLU A 470 21.79 -19.03 14.46
N ALA A 471 21.31 -17.89 13.94
CA ALA A 471 21.02 -17.75 12.52
C ALA A 471 22.26 -17.97 11.66
N GLU A 472 23.39 -17.38 12.02
CA GLU A 472 24.69 -17.55 11.35
C GLU A 472 25.12 -19.02 11.29
N GLN A 473 25.05 -19.75 12.41
CA GLN A 473 25.38 -21.16 12.45
C GLN A 473 24.57 -22.00 11.49
N LEU A 474 23.25 -21.79 11.47
CA LEU A 474 22.36 -22.50 10.54
C LEU A 474 22.67 -22.15 9.08
N GLN A 475 22.89 -20.87 8.78
CA GLN A 475 23.22 -20.42 7.43
C GLN A 475 24.56 -20.93 6.93
N LEU A 476 25.60 -20.98 7.77
CA LEU A 476 26.88 -21.57 7.43
C LEU A 476 26.73 -23.07 7.11
N GLN A 477 25.98 -23.80 7.93
CA GLN A 477 25.68 -25.21 7.68
C GLN A 477 25.01 -25.43 6.32
N VAL A 478 23.94 -24.66 6.02
CA VAL A 478 23.20 -24.76 4.75
C VAL A 478 24.08 -24.37 3.57
N MET A 479 24.86 -23.30 3.71
CA MET A 479 25.78 -22.83 2.67
C MET A 479 26.82 -23.90 2.34
N ASP A 480 27.45 -24.52 3.34
CA ASP A 480 28.50 -25.55 3.14
C ASP A 480 27.93 -26.80 2.46
N ILE A 481 26.75 -27.25 2.87
CA ILE A 481 26.08 -28.40 2.24
C ILE A 481 25.76 -28.06 0.77
N THR A 482 25.15 -26.89 0.53
CA THR A 482 24.77 -26.48 -0.84
C THR A 482 26.00 -26.30 -1.74
N LYS A 483 27.09 -25.75 -1.20
CA LYS A 483 28.34 -25.60 -1.92
C LYS A 483 28.95 -26.95 -2.32
N LYS A 484 28.83 -27.96 -1.45
CA LYS A 484 29.31 -29.34 -1.75
C LYS A 484 28.43 -30.01 -2.82
N LEU A 485 27.09 -29.83 -2.74
CA LEU A 485 26.14 -30.52 -3.63
C LEU A 485 26.03 -29.87 -5.02
N LEU A 486 26.00 -28.56 -5.08
CA LEU A 486 25.68 -27.80 -6.30
C LEU A 486 26.86 -27.00 -6.84
N GLY A 487 27.92 -26.83 -6.04
CA GLY A 487 29.05 -25.96 -6.38
C GLY A 487 28.88 -24.51 -5.92
N VAL A 488 29.99 -23.75 -5.96
CA VAL A 488 30.06 -22.36 -5.45
C VAL A 488 29.26 -21.41 -6.32
N GLU A 489 29.24 -21.63 -7.62
CA GLU A 489 28.60 -20.72 -8.59
C GLU A 489 27.10 -21.00 -8.80
N HIS A 490 26.54 -22.01 -8.16
CA HIS A 490 25.12 -22.32 -8.34
C HIS A 490 24.21 -21.20 -7.75
N PRO A 491 23.11 -20.80 -8.44
CA PRO A 491 22.24 -19.71 -7.97
C PRO A 491 21.76 -19.87 -6.52
N HIS A 492 21.44 -21.09 -6.10
CA HIS A 492 21.05 -21.35 -4.71
C HIS A 492 22.19 -21.13 -3.72
N THR A 493 23.44 -21.47 -4.07
CA THR A 493 24.60 -21.19 -3.24
C THR A 493 24.82 -19.69 -3.09
N LEU A 494 24.71 -18.95 -4.19
CA LEU A 494 24.83 -17.48 -4.20
C LEU A 494 23.73 -16.80 -3.38
N SER A 495 22.49 -17.31 -3.42
CA SER A 495 21.39 -16.81 -2.58
C SER A 495 21.71 -17.00 -1.09
N ARG A 496 22.24 -18.16 -0.70
CA ARG A 496 22.62 -18.47 0.69
C ARG A 496 23.77 -17.61 1.19
N MET A 497 24.76 -17.35 0.34
CA MET A 497 25.83 -16.39 0.64
C MET A 497 25.25 -14.98 0.87
N GLY A 498 24.27 -14.57 0.08
CA GLY A 498 23.55 -13.30 0.27
C GLY A 498 22.80 -13.23 1.61
N ASN A 499 22.15 -14.32 2.01
CA ASN A 499 21.44 -14.39 3.30
C ASN A 499 22.42 -14.32 4.49
N LEU A 500 23.58 -15.01 4.41
CA LEU A 500 24.62 -14.94 5.42
C LEU A 500 25.23 -13.53 5.51
N ALA A 501 25.46 -12.87 4.37
CA ALA A 501 25.92 -11.49 4.36
C ALA A 501 24.94 -10.54 5.05
N ALA A 502 23.63 -10.77 4.87
CA ALA A 502 22.61 -9.99 5.57
C ALA A 502 22.66 -10.23 7.10
N THR A 503 22.95 -11.44 7.56
CA THR A 503 23.15 -11.71 8.99
C THR A 503 24.41 -11.02 9.52
N TYR A 504 25.51 -10.99 8.75
CA TYR A 504 26.70 -10.22 9.12
C TYR A 504 26.42 -8.71 9.21
N MET A 505 25.55 -8.18 8.35
CA MET A 505 25.10 -6.79 8.45
C MET A 505 24.36 -6.53 9.77
N ASP A 506 23.44 -7.43 10.15
CA ASP A 506 22.70 -7.32 11.42
C ASP A 506 23.62 -7.44 12.65
N GLN A 507 24.73 -8.16 12.52
CA GLN A 507 25.77 -8.26 13.55
C GLN A 507 26.76 -7.07 13.54
N GLY A 508 26.60 -6.08 12.66
CA GLY A 508 27.56 -4.99 12.49
C GLY A 508 28.90 -5.38 11.86
N ARG A 509 29.02 -6.60 11.32
CA ARG A 509 30.24 -7.14 10.65
C ARG A 509 30.23 -6.75 9.16
N TRP A 510 30.21 -5.47 8.89
CA TRP A 510 29.97 -4.94 7.53
C TRP A 510 31.07 -5.27 6.54
N ASN A 511 32.33 -5.38 6.97
CA ASN A 511 33.43 -5.74 6.09
C ASN A 511 33.34 -7.18 5.58
N GLU A 512 32.88 -8.10 6.43
CA GLU A 512 32.67 -9.51 6.06
C GLU A 512 31.44 -9.64 5.16
N ALA A 513 30.40 -8.86 5.44
CA ALA A 513 29.22 -8.77 4.57
C ALA A 513 29.61 -8.26 3.17
N GLU A 514 30.42 -7.19 3.08
CA GLU A 514 30.92 -6.65 1.82
C GLU A 514 31.69 -7.69 1.02
N GLN A 515 32.64 -8.39 1.66
CA GLN A 515 33.43 -9.42 0.99
C GLN A 515 32.55 -10.50 0.36
N LEU A 516 31.56 -11.00 1.09
CA LEU A 516 30.63 -12.00 0.58
C LEU A 516 29.78 -11.45 -0.57
N GLN A 517 29.26 -10.24 -0.44
CA GLN A 517 28.38 -9.63 -1.45
C GLN A 517 29.14 -9.30 -2.73
N VAL A 518 30.39 -8.85 -2.66
CA VAL A 518 31.27 -8.64 -3.82
C VAL A 518 31.49 -9.97 -4.54
N GLN A 519 31.79 -11.05 -3.80
CA GLN A 519 31.96 -12.39 -4.38
C GLN A 519 30.65 -12.83 -5.10
N VAL A 520 29.48 -12.68 -4.45
CA VAL A 520 28.18 -13.02 -5.03
C VAL A 520 27.93 -12.21 -6.29
N MET A 521 28.21 -10.91 -6.26
CA MET A 521 28.02 -10.01 -7.41
C MET A 521 28.91 -10.41 -8.60
N ASP A 522 30.19 -10.70 -8.36
CA ASP A 522 31.13 -11.08 -9.39
C ASP A 522 30.80 -12.44 -10.02
N MET A 523 30.40 -13.43 -9.20
CA MET A 523 29.95 -14.73 -9.69
C MET A 523 28.65 -14.61 -10.49
N THR A 524 27.67 -13.85 -10.00
CA THR A 524 26.41 -13.62 -10.68
C THR A 524 26.62 -12.90 -12.03
N LYS A 525 27.56 -11.95 -12.09
CA LYS A 525 27.92 -11.24 -13.34
C LYS A 525 28.50 -12.19 -14.38
N ARG A 526 29.31 -13.16 -13.96
CA ARG A 526 29.91 -14.15 -14.86
C ARG A 526 28.90 -15.14 -15.40
N LEU A 527 27.96 -15.59 -14.58
CA LEU A 527 27.00 -16.65 -14.90
C LEU A 527 25.80 -16.17 -15.73
N LEU A 528 25.21 -15.06 -15.36
CA LEU A 528 23.86 -14.65 -15.82
C LEU A 528 23.87 -13.42 -16.74
N GLY A 529 25.01 -12.75 -16.90
CA GLY A 529 25.08 -11.50 -17.67
C GLY A 529 24.58 -10.26 -16.91
N ALA A 530 24.52 -9.13 -17.60
CA ALA A 530 24.38 -7.81 -16.96
C ALA A 530 22.96 -7.48 -16.46
N GLU A 531 21.91 -8.07 -17.03
CA GLU A 531 20.53 -7.62 -16.85
C GLU A 531 19.62 -8.63 -16.08
N GLN A 532 20.19 -9.60 -15.41
CA GLN A 532 19.40 -10.61 -14.67
C GLN A 532 18.94 -10.14 -13.28
N PRO A 533 17.70 -10.50 -12.84
CA PRO A 533 17.13 -10.09 -11.56
C PRO A 533 18.02 -10.42 -10.34
N GLY A 534 18.66 -11.60 -10.33
CA GLY A 534 19.54 -12.03 -9.24
C GLY A 534 20.74 -11.09 -9.04
N LYS A 535 21.33 -10.57 -10.11
CA LYS A 535 22.42 -9.59 -10.05
C LYS A 535 21.94 -8.27 -9.44
N LEU A 536 20.75 -7.80 -9.84
CA LEU A 536 20.20 -6.54 -9.31
C LEU A 536 19.95 -6.64 -7.80
N THR A 537 19.59 -7.81 -7.30
CA THR A 537 19.42 -8.04 -5.86
C THR A 537 20.78 -8.01 -5.15
N SER A 538 21.81 -8.66 -5.70
CA SER A 538 23.17 -8.63 -5.12
C SER A 538 23.75 -7.21 -5.10
N MET A 539 23.56 -6.43 -6.17
CA MET A 539 23.96 -5.03 -6.22
C MET A 539 23.21 -4.17 -5.19
N ALA A 540 21.90 -4.40 -5.00
CA ALA A 540 21.10 -3.68 -4.00
C ALA A 540 21.57 -3.99 -2.57
N ASN A 541 21.91 -5.24 -2.29
CA ASN A 541 22.45 -5.64 -0.99
C ASN A 541 23.84 -5.03 -0.73
N LEU A 542 24.72 -5.04 -1.71
CA LEU A 542 26.05 -4.40 -1.60
C LEU A 542 25.90 -2.88 -1.39
N ALA A 543 24.96 -2.23 -2.09
CA ALA A 543 24.68 -0.83 -1.88
C ALA A 543 24.23 -0.52 -0.44
N ALA A 544 23.39 -1.38 0.14
CA ALA A 544 22.97 -1.25 1.53
C ALA A 544 24.16 -1.41 2.50
N THR A 545 25.10 -2.32 2.21
CA THR A 545 26.32 -2.46 3.01
C THR A 545 27.18 -1.20 2.94
N TYR A 546 27.38 -0.61 1.77
CA TYR A 546 28.10 0.66 1.64
C TYR A 546 27.44 1.80 2.41
N VAL A 547 26.11 1.88 2.39
CA VAL A 547 25.37 2.88 3.19
C VAL A 547 25.65 2.69 4.68
N ASN A 548 25.58 1.45 5.19
CA ASN A 548 25.86 1.16 6.60
C ASN A 548 27.32 1.38 6.99
N GLN A 549 28.26 1.29 6.04
CA GLN A 549 29.66 1.67 6.23
C GLN A 549 29.89 3.20 6.14
N GLY A 550 28.86 4.03 6.00
CA GLY A 550 28.97 5.46 5.78
C GLY A 550 29.46 5.87 4.37
N ARG A 551 29.59 4.94 3.44
CA ARG A 551 30.00 5.16 2.06
C ARG A 551 28.79 5.50 1.19
N TRP A 552 28.09 6.55 1.55
CA TRP A 552 26.77 6.88 1.01
C TRP A 552 26.77 7.15 -0.49
N PHE A 553 27.81 7.79 -1.04
CA PHE A 553 27.91 8.08 -2.48
C PHE A 553 28.08 6.80 -3.32
N GLU A 554 28.85 5.85 -2.85
CA GLU A 554 29.02 4.56 -3.52
C GLU A 554 27.75 3.73 -3.45
N GLY A 555 27.07 3.76 -2.29
CA GLY A 555 25.76 3.17 -2.11
C GLY A 555 24.70 3.77 -3.06
N GLU A 556 24.63 5.10 -3.13
CA GLU A 556 23.75 5.84 -4.03
C GLU A 556 23.97 5.45 -5.50
N GLN A 557 25.23 5.43 -5.96
CA GLN A 557 25.53 5.09 -7.34
C GLN A 557 25.01 3.68 -7.73
N LEU A 558 25.20 2.70 -6.86
CA LEU A 558 24.67 1.36 -7.07
C LEU A 558 23.15 1.32 -7.04
N GLN A 559 22.52 2.01 -6.09
CA GLN A 559 21.05 2.07 -5.96
C GLN A 559 20.41 2.72 -7.19
N VAL A 560 20.97 3.81 -7.70
CA VAL A 560 20.49 4.47 -8.93
C VAL A 560 20.60 3.53 -10.13
N GLN A 561 21.73 2.79 -10.26
CA GLN A 561 21.88 1.80 -11.32
C GLN A 561 20.83 0.69 -11.21
N VAL A 562 20.63 0.13 -10.02
CA VAL A 562 19.64 -0.94 -9.76
C VAL A 562 18.23 -0.45 -10.06
N MET A 563 17.88 0.74 -9.57
CA MET A 563 16.56 1.36 -9.79
C MET A 563 16.27 1.54 -11.29
N ASN A 564 17.23 2.10 -12.04
CA ASN A 564 17.07 2.33 -13.48
C ASN A 564 16.96 1.01 -14.26
N MET A 565 17.74 0.00 -13.91
CA MET A 565 17.68 -1.31 -14.54
C MET A 565 16.34 -2.01 -14.21
N ARG A 566 15.89 -1.99 -12.96
CA ARG A 566 14.59 -2.56 -12.56
C ARG A 566 13.44 -1.84 -13.27
N LYS A 567 13.50 -0.51 -13.36
CA LYS A 567 12.51 0.28 -14.11
C LYS A 567 12.44 -0.09 -15.58
N LYS A 568 13.59 -0.35 -16.21
CA LYS A 568 13.69 -0.79 -17.62
C LYS A 568 13.17 -2.21 -17.83
N LEU A 569 13.51 -3.14 -16.93
CA LEU A 569 13.21 -4.57 -17.09
C LEU A 569 11.82 -4.97 -16.60
N LEU A 570 11.40 -4.40 -15.47
CA LEU A 570 10.18 -4.80 -14.74
C LEU A 570 9.08 -3.74 -14.82
N GLY A 571 9.41 -2.52 -15.25
CA GLY A 571 8.50 -1.38 -15.23
C GLY A 571 8.56 -0.54 -13.95
N ALA A 572 7.98 0.66 -14.02
CA ALA A 572 8.02 1.63 -12.92
C ALA A 572 7.16 1.19 -11.71
N GLU A 573 6.09 0.47 -11.96
CA GLU A 573 5.12 0.07 -10.93
C GLU A 573 5.45 -1.30 -10.28
N HIS A 574 6.53 -1.97 -10.70
CA HIS A 574 6.90 -3.27 -10.15
C HIS A 574 7.36 -3.15 -8.68
N PRO A 575 6.96 -4.07 -7.77
CA PRO A 575 7.32 -4.01 -6.34
C PRO A 575 8.82 -3.82 -6.08
N ASP A 576 9.69 -4.52 -6.83
CA ASP A 576 11.13 -4.39 -6.66
C ASP A 576 11.68 -3.04 -7.14
N THR A 577 11.07 -2.43 -8.17
CA THR A 577 11.40 -1.06 -8.59
C THR A 577 11.04 -0.07 -7.50
N LEU A 578 9.83 -0.18 -6.94
CA LEU A 578 9.37 0.66 -5.83
C LEU A 578 10.23 0.48 -4.58
N ARG A 579 10.69 -0.76 -4.30
CA ARG A 579 11.64 -1.03 -3.20
C ARG A 579 12.98 -0.33 -3.42
N SER A 580 13.52 -0.36 -4.65
CA SER A 580 14.76 0.34 -4.97
C SER A 580 14.64 1.86 -4.83
N MET A 581 13.50 2.43 -5.23
CA MET A 581 13.21 3.87 -5.04
C MET A 581 13.15 4.23 -3.55
N ALA A 582 12.48 3.39 -2.74
CA ALA A 582 12.40 3.60 -1.30
C ALA A 582 13.79 3.50 -0.62
N SER A 583 14.64 2.56 -1.04
CA SER A 583 16.01 2.42 -0.53
C SER A 583 16.87 3.63 -0.91
N LEU A 584 16.76 4.13 -2.15
CA LEU A 584 17.46 5.34 -2.58
C LEU A 584 17.01 6.58 -1.78
N ALA A 585 15.71 6.70 -1.51
CA ALA A 585 15.19 7.77 -0.67
C ALA A 585 15.75 7.71 0.76
N ALA A 586 15.94 6.51 1.33
CA ALA A 586 16.59 6.36 2.63
C ALA A 586 18.05 6.86 2.59
N THR A 587 18.80 6.51 1.54
CA THR A 587 20.18 7.02 1.36
C THR A 587 20.22 8.54 1.20
N TYR A 588 19.25 9.16 0.52
CA TYR A 588 19.14 10.63 0.47
C TYR A 588 18.83 11.23 1.85
N MET A 589 18.07 10.51 2.70
CA MET A 589 17.87 10.91 4.10
C MET A 589 19.19 10.94 4.87
N ASP A 590 20.01 9.89 4.73
CA ASP A 590 21.32 9.78 5.39
C ASP A 590 22.29 10.84 4.88
N GLN A 591 22.18 11.25 3.62
CA GLN A 591 22.93 12.34 3.01
C GLN A 591 22.40 13.76 3.36
N GLY A 592 21.33 13.89 4.15
CA GLY A 592 20.68 15.16 4.45
C GLY A 592 19.94 15.82 3.27
N ARG A 593 19.72 15.07 2.18
CA ARG A 593 19.00 15.51 0.96
C ARG A 593 17.51 15.26 1.09
N TRP A 594 16.90 15.85 2.09
CA TRP A 594 15.52 15.51 2.51
C TRP A 594 14.46 15.84 1.47
N ASN A 595 14.65 16.87 0.65
CA ASN A 595 13.70 17.23 -0.41
C ASN A 595 13.66 16.18 -1.54
N GLU A 596 14.80 15.62 -1.90
CA GLU A 596 14.91 14.57 -2.90
C GLU A 596 14.36 13.25 -2.36
N ALA A 597 14.60 12.96 -1.08
CA ALA A 597 14.00 11.84 -0.38
C ALA A 597 12.47 11.94 -0.37
N GLU A 598 11.92 13.11 -0.03
CA GLU A 598 10.48 13.38 -0.05
C GLU A 598 9.87 13.10 -1.43
N GLN A 599 10.47 13.64 -2.49
CA GLN A 599 9.97 13.46 -3.85
C GLN A 599 9.86 11.98 -4.24
N LEU A 600 10.88 11.18 -3.93
CA LEU A 600 10.85 9.74 -4.20
C LEU A 600 9.84 9.00 -3.34
N GLN A 601 9.75 9.33 -2.05
CA GLN A 601 8.82 8.69 -1.13
C GLN A 601 7.36 8.98 -1.48
N VAL A 602 7.05 10.22 -1.91
CA VAL A 602 5.70 10.58 -2.38
C VAL A 602 5.36 9.80 -3.66
N GLN A 603 6.28 9.72 -4.63
CA GLN A 603 6.06 8.92 -5.84
C GLN A 603 5.81 7.44 -5.51
N VAL A 604 6.61 6.84 -4.64
CA VAL A 604 6.42 5.44 -4.21
C VAL A 604 5.10 5.27 -3.48
N MET A 605 4.74 6.21 -2.60
CA MET A 605 3.49 6.19 -1.86
C MET A 605 2.27 6.22 -2.80
N ASP A 606 2.27 7.12 -3.78
CA ASP A 606 1.15 7.25 -4.72
C ASP A 606 1.01 5.99 -5.61
N MET A 607 2.13 5.45 -6.08
CA MET A 607 2.13 4.20 -6.83
C MET A 607 1.65 3.02 -5.97
N ARG A 608 2.13 2.89 -4.73
CA ARG A 608 1.66 1.83 -3.81
C ARG A 608 0.20 1.99 -3.44
N LYS A 609 -0.29 3.21 -3.19
CA LYS A 609 -1.73 3.46 -2.96
C LYS A 609 -2.59 3.03 -4.15
N LYS A 610 -2.15 3.33 -5.36
CA LYS A 610 -2.84 2.94 -6.59
C LYS A 610 -2.84 1.42 -6.78
N LEU A 611 -1.71 0.76 -6.52
CA LEU A 611 -1.51 -0.67 -6.81
C LEU A 611 -2.01 -1.59 -5.69
N LEU A 612 -1.73 -1.24 -4.44
CA LEU A 612 -1.94 -2.09 -3.27
C LEU A 612 -3.10 -1.59 -2.40
N GLY A 613 -3.51 -0.34 -2.58
CA GLY A 613 -4.45 0.32 -1.69
C GLY A 613 -3.79 1.08 -0.54
N ALA A 614 -4.58 1.94 0.11
CA ALA A 614 -4.10 2.84 1.16
C ALA A 614 -3.85 2.12 2.51
N GLU A 615 -4.41 0.94 2.69
CA GLU A 615 -4.30 0.16 3.95
C GLU A 615 -3.25 -0.97 3.85
N HIS A 616 -2.62 -1.18 2.69
CA HIS A 616 -1.61 -2.23 2.54
C HIS A 616 -0.36 -1.96 3.40
N PRO A 617 0.23 -2.99 4.08
CA PRO A 617 1.38 -2.81 4.96
C PRO A 617 2.55 -2.06 4.32
N ASP A 618 2.89 -2.36 3.06
CA ASP A 618 3.96 -1.66 2.34
C ASP A 618 3.65 -0.18 2.10
N THR A 619 2.38 0.17 1.86
CA THR A 619 1.94 1.55 1.72
C THR A 619 2.10 2.29 3.05
N LEU A 620 1.67 1.66 4.16
CA LEU A 620 1.77 2.21 5.51
C LEU A 620 3.24 2.36 5.93
N THR A 621 4.11 1.40 5.61
CA THR A 621 5.57 1.51 5.86
C THR A 621 6.15 2.71 5.12
N ASN A 622 5.79 2.92 3.85
CA ASN A 622 6.28 4.08 3.09
C ASN A 622 5.76 5.42 3.64
N MET A 623 4.50 5.46 4.07
CA MET A 623 3.94 6.63 4.78
C MET A 623 4.73 6.91 6.07
N GLY A 624 5.09 5.89 6.84
CA GLY A 624 5.94 6.00 8.03
C GLY A 624 7.34 6.56 7.71
N ASN A 625 7.95 6.15 6.62
CA ASN A 625 9.24 6.70 6.17
C ASN A 625 9.11 8.18 5.77
N LEU A 626 8.01 8.56 5.10
CA LEU A 626 7.75 9.95 4.75
C LEU A 626 7.56 10.84 6.00
N THR A 627 6.99 10.31 7.09
CA THR A 627 6.90 11.06 8.35
C THR A 627 8.28 11.35 8.94
N ALA A 628 9.23 10.42 8.83
CA ALA A 628 10.61 10.66 9.26
C ALA A 628 11.26 11.80 8.44
N THR A 629 10.98 11.85 7.13
CA THR A 629 11.46 12.94 6.27
C THR A 629 10.87 14.29 6.68
N TYR A 630 9.55 14.38 6.89
CA TYR A 630 8.91 15.61 7.38
C TYR A 630 9.46 16.06 8.73
N ARG A 631 9.71 15.10 9.64
CA ARG A 631 10.32 15.40 10.95
C ARG A 631 11.72 16.00 10.80
N ASN A 632 12.56 15.43 9.92
CA ASN A 632 13.90 15.94 9.66
C ASN A 632 13.87 17.30 8.94
N GLN A 633 12.83 17.60 8.17
CA GLN A 633 12.58 18.91 7.58
C GLN A 633 12.00 19.95 8.59
N GLY A 634 11.75 19.56 9.84
CA GLY A 634 11.10 20.42 10.85
C GLY A 634 9.60 20.61 10.64
N ARG A 635 8.97 19.87 9.75
CA ARG A 635 7.51 19.89 9.45
C ARG A 635 6.73 18.98 10.39
N TRP A 636 6.84 19.24 11.67
CA TRP A 636 6.36 18.30 12.72
C TRP A 636 4.85 18.10 12.75
N ASN A 637 4.06 19.12 12.41
CA ASN A 637 2.61 19.00 12.35
C ASN A 637 2.14 18.07 11.20
N GLU A 638 2.79 18.16 10.06
CA GLU A 638 2.52 17.27 8.92
C GLU A 638 2.98 15.84 9.22
N ALA A 639 4.13 15.71 9.88
CA ALA A 639 4.61 14.42 10.36
C ALA A 639 3.62 13.78 11.36
N GLU A 640 3.10 14.54 12.32
CA GLU A 640 2.09 14.07 13.28
C GLU A 640 0.82 13.59 12.58
N GLN A 641 0.23 14.42 11.71
CA GLN A 641 -1.00 14.08 11.01
C GLN A 641 -0.87 12.78 10.21
N LEU A 642 0.26 12.61 9.51
CA LEU A 642 0.51 11.41 8.73
C LEU A 642 0.78 10.20 9.62
N GLN A 643 1.54 10.37 10.71
CA GLN A 643 1.89 9.29 11.63
C GLN A 643 0.68 8.76 12.41
N VAL A 644 -0.25 9.63 12.81
CA VAL A 644 -1.52 9.23 13.44
C VAL A 644 -2.32 8.34 12.47
N GLN A 645 -2.42 8.72 11.20
CA GLN A 645 -3.09 7.91 10.19
C GLN A 645 -2.41 6.54 10.02
N VAL A 646 -1.08 6.49 9.99
CA VAL A 646 -0.33 5.23 9.89
C VAL A 646 -0.61 4.36 11.11
N MET A 647 -0.52 4.92 12.32
CA MET A 647 -0.75 4.21 13.57
C MET A 647 -2.18 3.62 13.64
N ASP A 648 -3.20 4.41 13.31
CA ASP A 648 -4.59 3.95 13.38
C ASP A 648 -4.87 2.83 12.36
N ARG A 649 -4.34 2.96 11.15
CA ARG A 649 -4.50 1.94 10.11
C ARG A 649 -3.73 0.66 10.42
N THR A 650 -2.47 0.76 10.87
CA THR A 650 -1.70 -0.41 11.28
C THR A 650 -2.35 -1.11 12.46
N LYS A 651 -2.86 -0.36 13.45
CA LYS A 651 -3.59 -0.91 14.59
C LYS A 651 -4.86 -1.64 14.18
N LYS A 652 -5.62 -1.08 13.21
CA LYS A 652 -6.83 -1.71 12.68
C LYS A 652 -6.52 -2.99 11.89
N LEU A 653 -5.48 -2.96 11.06
CA LEU A 653 -5.13 -4.04 10.16
C LEU A 653 -4.38 -5.19 10.86
N LEU A 654 -3.35 -4.85 11.62
CA LEU A 654 -2.40 -5.81 12.19
C LEU A 654 -2.65 -6.08 13.69
N GLY A 655 -3.43 -5.22 14.34
CA GLY A 655 -3.66 -5.26 15.78
C GLY A 655 -2.71 -4.37 16.58
N ALA A 656 -3.08 -4.12 17.86
CA ALA A 656 -2.34 -3.22 18.74
C ALA A 656 -0.95 -3.75 19.15
N GLU A 657 -0.78 -5.05 19.16
CA GLU A 657 0.47 -5.72 19.59
C GLU A 657 1.43 -6.03 18.44
N HIS A 658 1.07 -5.74 17.18
CA HIS A 658 1.95 -6.03 16.05
C HIS A 658 3.22 -5.14 16.08
N PRO A 659 4.42 -5.69 15.76
CA PRO A 659 5.67 -4.92 15.78
C PRO A 659 5.61 -3.62 14.96
N ASP A 660 4.97 -3.63 13.78
CA ASP A 660 4.81 -2.43 12.96
C ASP A 660 3.89 -1.38 13.61
N THR A 661 2.86 -1.81 14.34
CA THR A 661 2.00 -0.90 15.12
C THR A 661 2.80 -0.25 16.25
N LEU A 662 3.60 -1.04 16.96
CA LEU A 662 4.45 -0.54 18.05
C LEU A 662 5.52 0.40 17.51
N ARG A 663 6.12 0.10 16.37
CA ARG A 663 7.07 1.00 15.67
C ARG A 663 6.40 2.31 15.27
N SER A 664 5.17 2.28 14.74
CA SER A 664 4.46 3.50 14.38
C SER A 664 4.10 4.36 15.61
N MET A 665 3.75 3.73 16.74
CA MET A 665 3.55 4.43 18.02
C MET A 665 4.85 5.08 18.53
N GLY A 666 5.98 4.39 18.44
CA GLY A 666 7.30 4.93 18.80
C GLY A 666 7.70 6.13 17.93
N ASN A 667 7.42 6.06 16.61
CA ASN A 667 7.65 7.19 15.71
C ASN A 667 6.77 8.40 16.03
N LEU A 668 5.52 8.18 16.47
CA LEU A 668 4.64 9.26 16.92
C LEU A 668 5.15 9.88 18.23
N ALA A 669 5.62 9.06 19.16
CA ALA A 669 6.25 9.55 20.38
C ALA A 669 7.48 10.44 20.07
N ALA A 670 8.33 10.03 19.12
CA ALA A 670 9.46 10.84 18.69
C ALA A 670 9.03 12.17 18.01
N THR A 671 7.88 12.18 17.33
CA THR A 671 7.32 13.43 16.78
C THR A 671 6.85 14.35 17.89
N TYR A 672 6.19 13.82 18.93
CA TYR A 672 5.78 14.61 20.10
C TYR A 672 6.98 15.16 20.88
N MET A 673 8.09 14.41 20.99
CA MET A 673 9.34 14.92 21.57
C MET A 673 9.82 16.18 20.82
N ASN A 674 9.89 16.11 19.50
CA ASN A 674 10.33 17.25 18.69
C ASN A 674 9.41 18.48 18.81
N GLN A 675 8.13 18.25 19.14
CA GLN A 675 7.15 19.31 19.42
C GLN A 675 7.21 19.83 20.89
N GLY A 676 8.06 19.26 21.75
CA GLY A 676 8.11 19.57 23.18
C GLY A 676 6.95 19.01 24.02
N ARG A 677 6.15 18.10 23.45
CA ARG A 677 5.01 17.44 24.11
C ARG A 677 5.47 16.17 24.85
N TRP A 678 6.35 16.35 25.80
CA TRP A 678 7.06 15.22 26.46
C TRP A 678 6.14 14.27 27.24
N ASN A 679 5.06 14.75 27.83
CA ASN A 679 4.14 13.91 28.57
C ASN A 679 3.38 12.93 27.67
N GLU A 680 2.98 13.37 26.50
CA GLU A 680 2.28 12.54 25.52
C GLU A 680 3.27 11.54 24.88
N ALA A 681 4.50 11.98 24.62
CA ALA A 681 5.58 11.11 24.16
C ALA A 681 5.86 10.00 25.20
N GLU A 682 5.96 10.33 26.49
CA GLU A 682 6.16 9.37 27.58
C GLU A 682 5.05 8.33 27.62
N GLN A 683 3.78 8.76 27.60
CA GLN A 683 2.64 7.85 27.64
C GLN A 683 2.68 6.80 26.52
N LEU A 684 2.95 7.24 25.30
CA LEU A 684 3.08 6.33 24.16
C LEU A 684 4.30 5.42 24.31
N GLN A 685 5.45 5.97 24.67
CA GLN A 685 6.69 5.20 24.74
C GLN A 685 6.66 4.14 25.86
N VAL A 686 6.03 4.45 26.99
CA VAL A 686 5.80 3.48 28.08
C VAL A 686 4.91 2.32 27.59
N GLN A 687 3.86 2.62 26.81
CA GLN A 687 3.02 1.57 26.20
C GLN A 687 3.83 0.71 25.25
N VAL A 688 4.60 1.31 24.34
CA VAL A 688 5.46 0.60 23.39
C VAL A 688 6.43 -0.32 24.15
N MET A 689 7.16 0.21 25.14
CA MET A 689 8.13 -0.57 25.91
C MET A 689 7.47 -1.77 26.63
N LYS A 690 6.31 -1.58 27.25
CA LYS A 690 5.58 -2.66 27.93
C LYS A 690 5.14 -3.74 26.96
N MET A 691 4.64 -3.35 25.78
CA MET A 691 4.15 -4.29 24.77
C MET A 691 5.30 -5.02 24.08
N THR A 692 6.39 -4.34 23.69
CA THR A 692 7.58 -4.98 23.11
C THR A 692 8.19 -5.96 24.10
N LYS A 693 8.32 -5.59 25.38
CA LYS A 693 8.84 -6.48 26.43
C LYS A 693 7.98 -7.72 26.64
N LYS A 694 6.65 -7.58 26.56
CA LYS A 694 5.70 -8.71 26.67
C LYS A 694 5.80 -9.67 25.49
N LEU A 695 5.90 -9.13 24.25
CA LEU A 695 5.85 -9.88 23.01
C LEU A 695 7.19 -10.50 22.64
N LEU A 696 8.24 -9.71 22.68
CA LEU A 696 9.56 -10.04 22.14
C LEU A 696 10.55 -10.43 23.23
N GLY A 697 10.23 -10.14 24.49
CA GLY A 697 11.14 -10.32 25.61
C GLY A 697 11.96 -9.07 25.95
N ALA A 698 12.63 -9.11 27.12
CA ALA A 698 13.40 -7.96 27.63
C ALA A 698 14.68 -7.73 26.82
N GLU A 699 15.21 -8.76 26.22
CA GLU A 699 16.50 -8.76 25.53
C GLU A 699 16.38 -8.48 24.03
N HIS A 700 15.15 -8.32 23.48
CA HIS A 700 14.97 -8.04 22.06
C HIS A 700 15.42 -6.63 21.68
N SER A 701 16.03 -6.45 20.50
CA SER A 701 16.55 -5.16 20.00
C SER A 701 15.50 -4.05 20.03
N ASP A 702 14.24 -4.34 19.63
CA ASP A 702 13.15 -3.35 19.65
C ASP A 702 12.75 -2.95 21.07
N THR A 703 12.82 -3.89 22.04
CA THR A 703 12.60 -3.59 23.45
C THR A 703 13.67 -2.66 23.98
N LEU A 704 14.94 -2.96 23.68
CA LEU A 704 16.07 -2.12 24.09
C LEU A 704 16.02 -0.74 23.43
N THR A 705 15.64 -0.66 22.15
CA THR A 705 15.41 0.61 21.46
C THR A 705 14.28 1.40 22.13
N SER A 706 13.17 0.75 22.50
CA SER A 706 12.06 1.43 23.16
C SER A 706 12.43 1.94 24.57
N MET A 707 13.27 1.20 25.31
CA MET A 707 13.81 1.64 26.60
C MET A 707 14.74 2.84 26.43
N SER A 708 15.62 2.82 25.44
CA SER A 708 16.52 3.93 25.12
C SER A 708 15.76 5.20 24.72
N ASN A 709 14.70 5.08 23.93
CA ASN A 709 13.84 6.22 23.57
C ASN A 709 13.09 6.78 24.79
N LEU A 710 12.63 5.93 25.70
CA LEU A 710 12.01 6.37 26.94
C LEU A 710 13.01 7.10 27.85
N ALA A 711 14.23 6.62 27.93
CA ALA A 711 15.31 7.28 28.67
C ALA A 711 15.60 8.68 28.09
N ALA A 712 15.60 8.83 26.76
CA ALA A 712 15.75 10.15 26.12
C ALA A 712 14.62 11.11 26.52
N ILE A 713 13.37 10.63 26.56
CA ILE A 713 12.22 11.44 27.01
C ILE A 713 12.40 11.88 28.48
N TYR A 714 12.88 10.98 29.33
CA TYR A 714 13.17 11.33 30.74
C TYR A 714 14.30 12.36 30.88
N GLY A 715 15.32 12.27 30.02
CA GLY A 715 16.38 13.28 29.93
C GLY A 715 15.84 14.65 29.57
N ASP A 716 15.00 14.75 28.53
CA ASP A 716 14.36 16.02 28.11
C ASP A 716 13.41 16.59 29.16
N GLN A 717 12.83 15.75 30.05
CA GLN A 717 12.02 16.17 31.20
C GLN A 717 12.86 16.55 32.42
N GLY A 718 14.21 16.42 32.38
CA GLY A 718 15.10 16.64 33.50
C GLY A 718 15.10 15.52 34.56
N ARG A 719 14.52 14.35 34.24
CA ARG A 719 14.44 13.15 35.09
C ARG A 719 15.67 12.26 34.91
N TRP A 720 16.85 12.81 35.08
CA TRP A 720 18.12 12.18 34.67
C TRP A 720 18.43 10.89 35.41
N ASN A 721 18.01 10.71 36.65
CA ASN A 721 18.22 9.47 37.40
C ASN A 721 17.45 8.29 36.80
N GLU A 722 16.22 8.53 36.34
CA GLU A 722 15.38 7.52 35.70
C GLU A 722 15.92 7.21 34.30
N ALA A 723 16.40 8.21 33.59
CA ALA A 723 17.08 8.06 32.28
C ALA A 723 18.34 7.19 32.45
N GLU A 724 19.19 7.48 33.45
CA GLU A 724 20.40 6.69 33.76
C GLU A 724 20.05 5.22 34.04
N GLN A 725 19.06 4.95 34.89
CA GLN A 725 18.67 3.56 35.20
C GLN A 725 18.31 2.75 33.93
N LEU A 726 17.57 3.35 33.02
CA LEU A 726 17.19 2.70 31.76
C LEU A 726 18.40 2.53 30.84
N GLN A 727 19.26 3.57 30.72
CA GLN A 727 20.44 3.51 29.85
C GLN A 727 21.46 2.47 30.33
N VAL A 728 21.68 2.34 31.64
CA VAL A 728 22.55 1.29 32.21
C VAL A 728 21.99 -0.09 31.88
N GLN A 729 20.67 -0.30 32.05
CA GLN A 729 20.06 -1.59 31.71
C GLN A 729 20.22 -1.90 30.22
N VAL A 730 19.98 -0.92 29.35
CA VAL A 730 20.14 -1.09 27.89
C VAL A 730 21.59 -1.43 27.54
N MET A 731 22.56 -0.70 28.10
CA MET A 731 23.97 -0.92 27.85
C MET A 731 24.41 -2.33 28.30
N ASP A 732 24.02 -2.75 29.50
CA ASP A 732 24.41 -4.08 30.02
C ASP A 732 23.78 -5.19 29.19
N MET A 733 22.51 -5.04 28.77
CA MET A 733 21.85 -6.03 27.92
C MET A 733 22.44 -6.07 26.52
N THR A 734 22.69 -4.93 25.87
CA THR A 734 23.32 -4.89 24.55
C THR A 734 24.73 -5.48 24.59
N LYS A 735 25.51 -5.17 25.62
CA LYS A 735 26.86 -5.73 25.81
C LYS A 735 26.86 -7.24 26.02
N LYS A 736 25.86 -7.75 26.76
CA LYS A 736 25.68 -9.19 27.00
C LYS A 736 25.29 -9.92 25.71
N LEU A 737 24.39 -9.36 24.93
CA LEU A 737 23.80 -10.01 23.75
C LEU A 737 24.66 -9.90 22.50
N LEU A 738 25.18 -8.71 22.25
CA LEU A 738 25.81 -8.34 20.98
C LEU A 738 27.34 -8.26 21.10
N GLY A 739 27.84 -8.20 22.35
CA GLY A 739 29.26 -7.96 22.63
C GLY A 739 29.58 -6.47 22.78
N ALA A 740 30.78 -6.20 23.33
CA ALA A 740 31.23 -4.84 23.62
C ALA A 740 31.49 -4.00 22.36
N GLU A 741 31.86 -4.63 21.27
CA GLU A 741 32.28 -3.97 20.03
C GLU A 741 31.10 -3.77 19.04
N HIS A 742 29.87 -4.21 19.37
CA HIS A 742 28.73 -4.04 18.48
C HIS A 742 28.29 -2.56 18.36
N PRO A 743 27.93 -2.06 17.17
CA PRO A 743 27.51 -0.65 16.99
C PRO A 743 26.38 -0.20 17.93
N ASP A 744 25.39 -1.06 18.19
CA ASP A 744 24.31 -0.74 19.13
C ASP A 744 24.77 -0.66 20.58
N THR A 745 25.78 -1.44 20.97
CA THR A 745 26.42 -1.32 22.30
C THR A 745 27.16 0.01 22.41
N LEU A 746 27.92 0.39 21.38
CA LEU A 746 28.59 1.68 21.35
C LEU A 746 27.62 2.84 21.43
N ARG A 747 26.47 2.75 20.71
CA ARG A 747 25.43 3.76 20.77
C ARG A 747 24.78 3.86 22.17
N SER A 748 24.52 2.71 22.82
CA SER A 748 23.96 2.72 24.18
C SER A 748 24.93 3.32 25.23
N MET A 749 26.24 3.04 25.10
CA MET A 749 27.29 3.66 25.92
C MET A 749 27.35 5.18 25.68
N GLY A 750 27.26 5.63 24.43
CA GLY A 750 27.21 7.05 24.07
C GLY A 750 26.00 7.77 24.65
N ASN A 751 24.81 7.13 24.63
CA ASN A 751 23.60 7.69 25.25
C ASN A 751 23.72 7.78 26.78
N LEU A 752 24.33 6.78 27.42
CA LEU A 752 24.60 6.83 28.86
C LEU A 752 25.58 7.96 29.20
N ALA A 753 26.63 8.13 28.39
CA ALA A 753 27.57 9.24 28.57
C ALA A 753 26.90 10.62 28.44
N ALA A 754 25.96 10.77 27.49
CA ALA A 754 25.15 11.99 27.36
C ALA A 754 24.32 12.24 28.65
N THR A 755 23.70 11.21 29.21
CA THR A 755 22.95 11.32 30.47
C THR A 755 23.89 11.74 31.62
N TYR A 756 25.11 11.26 31.70
CA TYR A 756 26.12 11.71 32.68
C TYR A 756 26.52 13.18 32.47
N MET A 757 26.60 13.63 31.23
CA MET A 757 26.84 15.05 30.95
C MET A 757 25.73 15.94 31.48
N ASP A 758 24.45 15.57 31.26
CA ASP A 758 23.28 16.28 31.73
C ASP A 758 23.23 16.33 33.29
N GLN A 759 23.77 15.33 33.95
CA GLN A 759 23.94 15.27 35.39
C GLN A 759 25.16 16.08 35.93
N GLY A 760 26.01 16.60 35.03
CA GLY A 760 27.26 17.25 35.42
C GLY A 760 28.39 16.29 35.84
N ARG A 761 28.28 15.00 35.54
CA ARG A 761 29.26 13.95 35.84
C ARG A 761 30.24 13.80 34.71
N TRP A 762 30.95 14.85 34.39
CA TRP A 762 31.77 14.97 33.19
C TRP A 762 32.93 13.96 33.11
N SER A 763 33.53 13.59 34.25
CA SER A 763 34.63 12.59 34.29
C SER A 763 34.17 11.20 33.88
N GLU A 764 32.98 10.80 34.30
CA GLU A 764 32.38 9.50 33.95
C GLU A 764 31.91 9.48 32.48
N ALA A 765 31.35 10.61 32.02
CA ALA A 765 31.01 10.78 30.60
C ALA A 765 32.26 10.67 29.71
N GLU A 766 33.36 11.34 30.07
CA GLU A 766 34.64 11.27 29.35
C GLU A 766 35.15 9.85 29.26
N GLN A 767 35.19 9.09 30.37
CA GLN A 767 35.66 7.71 30.35
C GLN A 767 34.88 6.83 29.38
N LEU A 768 33.55 6.94 29.37
CA LEU A 768 32.72 6.19 28.44
C LEU A 768 32.96 6.64 26.99
N GLN A 769 32.99 7.95 26.75
CA GLN A 769 33.16 8.47 25.39
C GLN A 769 34.52 8.14 24.78
N VAL A 770 35.61 8.13 25.58
CA VAL A 770 36.91 7.69 25.10
C VAL A 770 36.88 6.21 24.73
N GLN A 771 36.27 5.34 25.56
CA GLN A 771 36.10 3.93 25.24
C GLN A 771 35.28 3.74 23.95
N VAL A 772 34.15 4.43 23.81
CA VAL A 772 33.30 4.35 22.61
C VAL A 772 34.06 4.83 21.37
N MET A 773 34.78 5.94 21.45
CA MET A 773 35.58 6.49 20.37
C MET A 773 36.66 5.53 19.92
N ASP A 774 37.41 4.93 20.85
CA ASP A 774 38.49 4.00 20.53
C ASP A 774 37.97 2.72 19.90
N MET A 775 36.84 2.19 20.41
CA MET A 775 36.19 1.03 19.84
C MET A 775 35.60 1.34 18.45
N ALA A 776 34.95 2.50 18.27
CA ALA A 776 34.44 2.93 16.98
C ALA A 776 35.54 3.11 15.95
N LYS A 777 36.66 3.73 16.32
CA LYS A 777 37.82 3.85 15.43
C LYS A 777 38.40 2.48 15.00
N LYS A 778 38.45 1.51 15.91
CA LYS A 778 38.90 0.16 15.62
C LYS A 778 37.96 -0.60 14.70
N LEU A 779 36.67 -0.50 14.94
CA LEU A 779 35.61 -1.27 14.26
C LEU A 779 35.20 -0.68 12.92
N LEU A 780 34.91 0.62 12.91
CA LEU A 780 34.31 1.33 11.78
C LEU A 780 35.35 2.10 10.96
N GLY A 781 36.51 2.39 11.56
CA GLY A 781 37.48 3.29 10.99
C GLY A 781 37.35 4.73 11.45
N VAL A 782 38.40 5.53 11.23
CA VAL A 782 38.46 6.94 11.66
C VAL A 782 37.52 7.82 10.89
N ASP A 783 37.25 7.48 9.62
CA ASP A 783 36.45 8.27 8.71
C ASP A 783 34.96 7.92 8.77
N HIS A 784 34.51 6.97 9.62
CA HIS A 784 33.10 6.60 9.70
C HIS A 784 32.27 7.71 10.38
N PRO A 785 31.05 8.05 9.88
CA PRO A 785 30.21 9.09 10.48
C PRO A 785 29.96 8.92 11.98
N ASP A 786 29.68 7.67 12.43
CA ASP A 786 29.47 7.39 13.86
C ASP A 786 30.75 7.64 14.69
N THR A 787 31.94 7.34 14.14
CA THR A 787 33.20 7.63 14.81
C THR A 787 33.39 9.13 14.96
N LEU A 788 33.07 9.89 13.92
CA LEU A 788 33.13 11.37 13.94
C LEU A 788 32.12 11.96 14.94
N THR A 789 30.94 11.36 15.05
CA THR A 789 29.94 11.74 16.06
C THR A 789 30.47 11.49 17.49
N CYS A 790 31.09 10.33 17.75
CA CYS A 790 31.70 10.04 19.06
C CYS A 790 32.82 11.04 19.39
N MET A 791 33.66 11.41 18.40
CA MET A 791 34.70 12.41 18.58
C MET A 791 34.11 13.82 18.90
N GLY A 792 33.01 14.19 18.23
CA GLY A 792 32.29 15.45 18.46
C GLY A 792 31.68 15.51 19.87
N ASN A 793 31.09 14.40 20.34
CA ASN A 793 30.56 14.30 21.70
C ASN A 793 31.66 14.42 22.77
N LEU A 794 32.81 13.78 22.55
CA LEU A 794 33.95 13.92 23.46
C LEU A 794 34.51 15.38 23.47
N ALA A 795 34.53 16.06 22.30
CA ALA A 795 34.90 17.46 22.25
C ALA A 795 33.94 18.36 23.04
N ALA A 796 32.63 18.06 23.02
CA ALA A 796 31.63 18.73 23.84
C ALA A 796 31.89 18.51 25.34
N THR A 797 32.23 17.30 25.78
CA THR A 797 32.59 17.00 27.16
C THR A 797 33.83 17.78 27.61
N TYR A 798 34.87 17.86 26.76
CA TYR A 798 36.06 18.69 27.05
C TYR A 798 35.71 20.17 27.18
N MET A 799 34.79 20.66 26.35
CA MET A 799 34.31 22.03 26.42
C MET A 799 33.64 22.32 27.79
N ASP A 800 32.76 21.43 28.24
CA ASP A 800 32.05 21.57 29.51
C ASP A 800 32.98 21.43 30.76
N GLN A 801 34.09 20.71 30.61
CA GLN A 801 35.17 20.66 31.59
C GLN A 801 36.08 21.88 31.58
N GLY A 802 35.92 22.83 30.67
CA GLY A 802 36.82 23.97 30.45
C GLY A 802 38.14 23.64 29.76
N ARG A 803 38.27 22.46 29.16
CA ARG A 803 39.47 22.03 28.44
C ARG A 803 39.37 22.43 26.95
N TRP A 804 39.24 23.69 26.71
CA TRP A 804 38.90 24.25 25.42
C TRP A 804 39.90 23.97 24.29
N ASN A 805 41.20 23.85 24.62
CA ASN A 805 42.24 23.56 23.62
C ASN A 805 42.14 22.10 23.10
N GLU A 806 41.80 21.16 23.97
CA GLU A 806 41.63 19.76 23.60
C GLU A 806 40.30 19.60 22.81
N ALA A 807 39.28 20.30 23.25
CA ALA A 807 38.00 20.38 22.52
C ALA A 807 38.21 20.93 21.08
N GLU A 808 38.99 22.02 20.93
CA GLU A 808 39.31 22.61 19.63
C GLU A 808 40.04 21.63 18.72
N GLN A 809 41.13 21.00 19.21
CA GLN A 809 41.88 20.06 18.41
C GLN A 809 41.03 18.93 17.88
N LEU A 810 40.18 18.37 18.70
CA LEU A 810 39.29 17.27 18.33
C LEU A 810 38.18 17.73 17.36
N GLN A 811 37.58 18.90 17.63
CA GLN A 811 36.49 19.44 16.82
C GLN A 811 36.96 19.89 15.42
N VAL A 812 38.22 20.42 15.31
CA VAL A 812 38.81 20.72 13.99
C VAL A 812 38.98 19.43 13.18
N GLN A 813 39.47 18.34 13.79
CA GLN A 813 39.58 17.07 13.10
C GLN A 813 38.22 16.59 12.62
N VAL A 814 37.18 16.63 13.47
CA VAL A 814 35.82 16.25 13.09
C VAL A 814 35.31 17.07 11.92
N MET A 815 35.47 18.40 11.98
CA MET A 815 35.04 19.32 10.93
C MET A 815 35.75 19.01 9.61
N ASP A 816 37.06 18.84 9.60
CA ASP A 816 37.83 18.56 8.38
C ASP A 816 37.45 17.22 7.76
N MET A 817 37.26 16.18 8.60
CA MET A 817 36.84 14.88 8.16
C MET A 817 35.40 14.85 7.64
N THR A 818 34.45 15.46 8.35
CA THR A 818 33.06 15.55 7.89
C THR A 818 32.97 16.35 6.57
N LYS A 819 33.74 17.43 6.44
CA LYS A 819 33.80 18.22 5.21
C LYS A 819 34.35 17.43 4.03
N LYS A 820 35.39 16.62 4.25
CA LYS A 820 35.97 15.75 3.22
C LYS A 820 35.04 14.61 2.83
N LEU A 821 34.38 13.99 3.80
CA LEU A 821 33.56 12.81 3.60
C LEU A 821 32.16 13.13 3.08
N LEU A 822 31.49 14.10 3.69
CA LEU A 822 30.08 14.41 3.49
C LEU A 822 29.85 15.68 2.65
N GLY A 823 30.89 16.48 2.47
CA GLY A 823 30.79 17.78 1.80
C GLY A 823 30.48 18.94 2.76
N THR A 824 30.65 20.16 2.24
CA THR A 824 30.49 21.40 3.03
C THR A 824 29.07 21.72 3.43
N GLU A 825 28.09 21.24 2.67
CA GLU A 825 26.67 21.54 2.86
C GLU A 825 25.93 20.45 3.67
N HIS A 826 26.62 19.37 4.07
CA HIS A 826 25.96 18.31 4.86
C HIS A 826 25.57 18.79 6.26
N PRO A 827 24.37 18.40 6.80
CA PRO A 827 23.93 18.81 8.14
C PRO A 827 24.95 18.56 9.26
N ASP A 828 25.64 17.40 9.23
CA ASP A 828 26.65 17.05 10.24
C ASP A 828 27.91 17.91 10.12
N THR A 829 28.32 18.27 8.90
CA THR A 829 29.41 19.23 8.67
C THR A 829 29.05 20.60 9.24
N LEU A 830 27.82 21.06 8.99
CA LEU A 830 27.34 22.33 9.53
C LEU A 830 27.23 22.29 11.06
N THR A 831 26.87 21.13 11.63
CA THR A 831 26.85 20.94 13.08
C THR A 831 28.26 20.96 13.67
N SER A 832 29.23 20.32 13.02
CA SER A 832 30.63 20.34 13.48
C SER A 832 31.24 21.75 13.42
N ILE A 833 30.94 22.54 12.38
CA ILE A 833 31.35 23.96 12.30
C ILE A 833 30.68 24.78 13.39
N ASN A 834 29.38 24.58 13.66
CA ASN A 834 28.66 25.25 14.74
C ASN A 834 29.28 24.98 16.13
N ASN A 835 29.68 23.72 16.36
CA ASN A 835 30.32 23.33 17.62
C ASN A 835 31.70 23.96 17.76
N LEU A 836 32.49 24.00 16.67
CA LEU A 836 33.78 24.71 16.67
C LEU A 836 33.61 26.21 16.95
N ALA A 837 32.58 26.84 16.37
CA ALA A 837 32.27 28.26 16.65
C ALA A 837 31.96 28.48 18.14
N ALA A 838 31.20 27.55 18.79
CA ALA A 838 30.92 27.61 20.22
C ALA A 838 32.21 27.48 21.07
N ILE A 839 33.13 26.60 20.68
CA ILE A 839 34.45 26.48 21.37
C ILE A 839 35.22 27.75 21.25
N TYR A 840 35.30 28.40 20.09
CA TYR A 840 35.99 29.70 19.91
C TYR A 840 35.35 30.81 20.75
N MET A 841 34.03 30.84 20.83
CA MET A 841 33.33 31.80 21.69
C MET A 841 33.69 31.62 23.17
N ASN A 842 33.77 30.39 23.67
CA ASN A 842 34.18 30.09 25.05
C ASN A 842 35.65 30.39 25.33
N GLN A 843 36.52 30.35 24.33
CA GLN A 843 37.91 30.80 24.43
C GLN A 843 38.06 32.34 24.39
N GLY A 844 36.99 33.10 24.18
CA GLY A 844 37.02 34.52 23.98
C GLY A 844 37.42 34.97 22.57
N ARG A 845 37.52 34.08 21.62
CA ARG A 845 37.80 34.33 20.20
C ARG A 845 36.52 34.69 19.44
N TRP A 846 35.82 35.71 19.91
CA TRP A 846 34.44 36.02 19.45
C TRP A 846 34.34 36.40 17.97
N ASN A 847 35.39 36.97 17.36
CA ASN A 847 35.38 37.31 15.93
C ASN A 847 35.44 36.03 15.06
N GLU A 848 36.29 35.07 15.41
CA GLU A 848 36.42 33.81 14.68
C GLU A 848 35.19 32.97 14.83
N GLY A 849 34.69 32.80 16.08
CA GLY A 849 33.41 32.11 16.33
C GLY A 849 32.25 32.75 15.62
N GLY A 850 32.15 34.10 15.62
CA GLY A 850 31.10 34.83 14.92
C GLY A 850 31.13 34.62 13.41
N GLN A 851 32.33 34.62 12.78
CA GLN A 851 32.46 34.36 11.34
C GLN A 851 31.98 32.96 10.97
N LEU A 852 32.35 31.91 11.72
CA LEU A 852 31.87 30.56 11.50
C LEU A 852 30.34 30.47 11.68
N GLN A 853 29.81 31.18 12.68
CA GLN A 853 28.37 31.18 12.95
C GLN A 853 27.55 31.85 11.82
N VAL A 854 28.06 32.94 11.23
CA VAL A 854 27.46 33.55 10.03
C VAL A 854 27.45 32.56 8.90
N GLN A 855 28.61 31.92 8.61
CA GLN A 855 28.71 30.93 7.54
C GLN A 855 27.70 29.77 7.71
N VAL A 856 27.62 29.21 8.88
CA VAL A 856 26.65 28.10 9.16
C VAL A 856 25.21 28.58 9.02
N THR A 857 24.90 29.76 9.53
CA THR A 857 23.54 30.32 9.47
C THR A 857 23.10 30.55 8.03
N ASP A 858 23.96 31.10 7.18
CA ASP A 858 23.66 31.33 5.77
C ASP A 858 23.49 30.02 5.00
N MET A 859 24.37 29.05 5.25
CA MET A 859 24.25 27.72 4.63
C MET A 859 22.97 27.00 5.05
N ARG A 860 22.63 27.01 6.34
CA ARG A 860 21.40 26.40 6.84
C ARG A 860 20.16 27.10 6.30
N LYS A 861 20.15 28.45 6.21
CA LYS A 861 19.05 29.18 5.56
C LYS A 861 18.86 28.78 4.11
N LYS A 862 19.96 28.60 3.35
CA LYS A 862 19.91 28.18 1.95
C LYS A 862 19.40 26.76 1.78
N LEU A 863 19.85 25.83 2.63
CA LEU A 863 19.59 24.39 2.49
C LEU A 863 18.26 23.95 3.11
N LEU A 864 17.99 24.43 4.32
CA LEU A 864 16.90 23.99 5.15
C LEU A 864 15.75 24.99 5.19
N GLY A 865 16.00 26.22 4.77
CA GLY A 865 15.06 27.33 4.90
C GLY A 865 15.21 28.08 6.21
N ALA A 866 14.61 29.28 6.26
CA ALA A 866 14.71 30.17 7.44
C ALA A 866 13.95 29.66 8.66
N GLU A 867 12.88 28.93 8.45
CA GLU A 867 11.99 28.42 9.51
C GLU A 867 12.45 27.06 10.08
N HIS A 868 13.50 26.43 9.53
CA HIS A 868 13.98 25.14 10.04
C HIS A 868 14.56 25.25 11.45
N PRO A 869 14.28 24.30 12.37
CA PRO A 869 14.75 24.36 13.77
C PRO A 869 16.25 24.55 13.92
N ASP A 870 17.08 23.86 13.10
CA ASP A 870 18.52 24.00 13.13
C ASP A 870 19.00 25.36 12.61
N THR A 871 18.27 25.95 11.65
CA THR A 871 18.54 27.32 11.18
C THR A 871 18.24 28.30 12.30
N LEU A 872 17.12 28.15 12.99
CA LEU A 872 16.74 28.98 14.13
C LEU A 872 17.73 28.87 15.29
N ARG A 873 18.25 27.65 15.54
CA ARG A 873 19.30 27.42 16.56
C ARG A 873 20.60 28.15 16.17
N SER A 874 21.03 28.05 14.90
CA SER A 874 22.21 28.78 14.44
C SER A 874 22.04 30.31 14.51
N MET A 875 20.86 30.82 14.18
CA MET A 875 20.54 32.25 14.30
C MET A 875 20.60 32.72 15.76
N ALA A 876 20.08 31.90 16.72
CA ALA A 876 20.18 32.20 18.14
C ALA A 876 21.64 32.22 18.63
N ASN A 877 22.46 31.26 18.17
CA ASN A 877 23.91 31.25 18.46
C ASN A 877 24.63 32.45 17.83
N LEU A 878 24.22 32.88 16.62
CA LEU A 878 24.74 34.08 16.00
C LEU A 878 24.39 35.36 16.79
N ALA A 879 23.18 35.45 17.31
CA ALA A 879 22.78 36.55 18.20
C ALA A 879 23.64 36.55 19.46
N ALA A 880 23.92 35.40 20.09
CA ALA A 880 24.84 35.29 21.22
C ALA A 880 26.26 35.73 20.86
N ALA A 881 26.77 35.41 19.67
CA ALA A 881 28.06 35.87 19.19
C ALA A 881 28.11 37.42 19.05
N TYR A 882 27.05 38.04 18.52
CA TYR A 882 26.94 39.50 18.43
C TYR A 882 26.86 40.15 19.82
N VAL A 883 26.16 39.56 20.79
CA VAL A 883 26.16 40.04 22.18
C VAL A 883 27.58 40.08 22.74
N ASN A 884 28.36 39.03 22.60
CA ASN A 884 29.73 38.93 23.08
C ASN A 884 30.70 39.91 22.37
N GLN A 885 30.36 40.29 21.14
CA GLN A 885 31.09 41.33 20.39
C GLN A 885 30.66 42.78 20.71
N GLY A 886 29.64 42.95 21.57
CA GLY A 886 29.05 44.25 21.88
C GLY A 886 28.15 44.84 20.78
N ARG A 887 27.74 44.03 19.79
CA ARG A 887 26.90 44.39 18.65
C ARG A 887 25.41 44.18 18.98
N TRP A 888 24.95 44.96 19.96
CA TRP A 888 23.62 44.78 20.59
C TRP A 888 22.44 44.91 19.62
N ASN A 889 22.52 45.83 18.65
CA ASN A 889 21.44 46.10 17.69
C ASN A 889 21.27 44.94 16.70
N GLU A 890 22.38 44.38 16.25
CA GLU A 890 22.36 43.21 15.35
C GLU A 890 21.91 41.97 16.09
N ALA A 891 22.33 41.81 17.34
CA ALA A 891 21.85 40.72 18.21
C ALA A 891 20.33 40.78 18.39
N GLU A 892 19.79 41.98 18.66
CA GLU A 892 18.34 42.19 18.79
C GLU A 892 17.60 41.82 17.53
N GLN A 893 18.04 42.32 16.36
CA GLN A 893 17.38 42.01 15.08
C GLN A 893 17.28 40.50 14.82
N VAL A 894 18.37 39.78 15.04
CA VAL A 894 18.37 38.31 14.83
C VAL A 894 17.51 37.60 15.86
N GLN A 895 17.58 38.01 17.14
CA GLN A 895 16.85 37.36 18.22
C GLN A 895 15.33 37.57 18.10
N VAL A 896 14.88 38.76 17.66
CA VAL A 896 13.45 39.01 17.39
C VAL A 896 12.95 38.10 16.25
N GLN A 897 13.72 38.01 15.16
CA GLN A 897 13.35 37.11 14.07
C GLN A 897 13.21 35.68 14.52
N VAL A 898 14.15 35.15 15.31
CA VAL A 898 14.10 33.80 15.84
C VAL A 898 12.89 33.60 16.73
N MET A 899 12.63 34.57 17.62
CA MET A 899 11.47 34.52 18.53
C MET A 899 10.15 34.47 17.76
N ASP A 900 9.96 35.33 16.76
CA ASP A 900 8.73 35.37 15.97
C ASP A 900 8.51 34.07 15.19
N MET A 901 9.59 33.54 14.60
CA MET A 901 9.52 32.26 13.87
C MET A 901 9.23 31.07 14.79
N ARG A 902 9.90 30.99 15.97
CA ARG A 902 9.62 29.93 16.96
C ARG A 902 8.22 30.04 17.52
N LYS A 903 7.74 31.25 17.83
CA LYS A 903 6.37 31.49 18.29
C LYS A 903 5.34 31.01 17.27
N LYS A 904 5.57 31.23 15.99
CA LYS A 904 4.72 30.75 14.88
C LYS A 904 4.75 29.22 14.75
N LEU A 905 5.93 28.60 14.84
CA LEU A 905 6.15 27.17 14.58
C LEU A 905 5.83 26.27 15.78
N LEU A 906 6.26 26.66 16.96
CA LEU A 906 6.24 25.86 18.16
C LEU A 906 5.16 26.32 19.17
N GLY A 907 4.67 27.53 19.00
CA GLY A 907 3.81 28.19 19.98
C GLY A 907 4.56 29.05 20.99
N ALA A 908 3.81 29.87 21.72
CA ALA A 908 4.37 30.82 22.68
C ALA A 908 4.94 30.15 23.95
N GLU A 909 4.37 29.02 24.34
CA GLU A 909 4.71 28.28 25.59
C GLU A 909 5.83 27.25 25.38
N HIS A 910 6.32 27.06 24.16
CA HIS A 910 7.38 26.09 23.90
C HIS A 910 8.69 26.50 24.59
N PRO A 911 9.42 25.58 25.26
CA PRO A 911 10.63 25.90 26.02
C PRO A 911 11.66 26.69 25.20
N ASP A 912 11.86 26.37 23.95
CA ASP A 912 12.77 27.11 23.06
C ASP A 912 12.30 28.55 22.80
N THR A 913 10.99 28.76 22.72
CA THR A 913 10.42 30.11 22.56
C THR A 913 10.65 30.92 23.82
N LEU A 914 10.41 30.32 24.99
CA LEU A 914 10.65 30.95 26.28
C LEU A 914 12.14 31.28 26.49
N THR A 915 13.04 30.36 26.10
CA THR A 915 14.49 30.60 26.16
C THR A 915 14.89 31.79 25.28
N ASN A 916 14.30 31.91 24.09
CA ASN A 916 14.55 33.05 23.23
C ASN A 916 14.04 34.36 23.79
N MET A 917 12.90 34.37 24.44
CA MET A 917 12.38 35.56 25.11
C MET A 917 13.31 36.01 26.25
N ARG A 918 13.87 35.08 27.04
CA ARG A 918 14.88 35.36 28.08
C ARG A 918 16.17 35.96 27.46
N ASN A 919 16.65 35.38 26.35
CA ASN A 919 17.83 35.89 25.64
C ASN A 919 17.58 37.30 25.13
N LEU A 920 16.39 37.57 24.59
CA LEU A 920 16.02 38.93 24.12
C LEU A 920 15.93 39.92 25.31
N ALA A 921 15.37 39.50 26.45
CA ALA A 921 15.35 40.31 27.62
C ALA A 921 16.78 40.66 28.12
N ALA A 922 17.71 39.71 28.09
CA ALA A 922 19.12 39.94 28.39
C ALA A 922 19.78 40.98 27.42
N ILE A 923 19.46 40.93 26.13
CA ILE A 923 19.92 41.92 25.16
C ILE A 923 19.38 43.31 25.50
N TYR A 924 18.09 43.45 25.83
CA TYR A 924 17.50 44.72 26.24
C TYR A 924 18.15 45.29 27.53
N ARG A 925 18.48 44.47 28.50
CA ARG A 925 19.23 44.86 29.69
C ARG A 925 20.60 45.46 29.31
N ASN A 926 21.32 44.79 28.41
CA ASN A 926 22.64 45.26 27.95
C ASN A 926 22.55 46.55 27.14
N GLN A 927 21.42 46.86 26.54
CA GLN A 927 21.12 48.15 25.87
C GLN A 927 20.62 49.22 26.84
N GLY A 928 20.36 48.88 28.13
CA GLY A 928 19.77 49.80 29.12
C GLY A 928 18.25 49.95 29.05
N ARG A 929 17.56 49.10 28.28
CA ARG A 929 16.09 49.08 28.10
C ARG A 929 15.42 48.19 29.16
N TRP A 930 15.53 48.58 30.45
CA TRP A 930 15.13 47.79 31.59
C TRP A 930 13.61 47.43 31.62
N ASN A 931 12.75 48.40 31.23
CA ASN A 931 11.29 48.20 31.27
C ASN A 931 10.85 47.12 30.27
N GLU A 932 11.45 47.11 29.07
CA GLU A 932 11.12 46.12 28.03
C GLU A 932 11.66 44.71 28.39
N ALA A 933 12.82 44.66 29.05
CA ALA A 933 13.36 43.43 29.58
C ALA A 933 12.47 42.84 30.67
N GLU A 934 12.00 43.64 31.63
CA GLU A 934 11.09 43.20 32.67
C GLU A 934 9.76 42.73 32.14
N GLN A 935 9.19 43.40 31.13
CA GLN A 935 7.96 42.95 30.49
C GLN A 935 8.06 41.56 29.87
N LEU A 936 9.16 41.26 29.14
CA LEU A 936 9.41 39.95 28.57
C LEU A 936 9.58 38.87 29.66
N GLU A 937 10.29 39.17 30.75
CA GLU A 937 10.51 38.22 31.83
C GLU A 937 9.20 37.86 32.56
N VAL A 938 8.36 38.88 32.81
CA VAL A 938 7.03 38.66 33.39
C VAL A 938 6.16 37.82 32.49
N GLN A 939 6.20 38.06 31.15
CA GLN A 939 5.49 37.21 30.19
C GLN A 939 5.97 35.75 30.27
N VAL A 940 7.29 35.53 30.33
CA VAL A 940 7.86 34.18 30.43
C VAL A 940 7.39 33.48 31.70
N ILE A 941 7.44 34.18 32.86
CA ILE A 941 7.02 33.63 34.15
C ILE A 941 5.52 33.25 34.12
N ASN A 942 4.67 34.09 33.53
CA ASN A 942 3.23 33.84 33.46
C ASN A 942 2.92 32.64 32.57
N MET A 943 3.63 32.51 31.42
CA MET A 943 3.50 31.35 30.52
C MET A 943 3.97 30.06 31.20
N GLU A 944 5.05 30.10 31.99
CA GLU A 944 5.54 28.94 32.75
C GLU A 944 4.57 28.52 33.88
N ARG A 945 3.78 29.43 34.40
CA ARG A 945 2.76 29.17 35.41
C ARG A 945 1.40 28.74 34.83
N GLY A 946 1.23 28.81 33.51
CA GLY A 946 -0.04 28.57 32.86
C GLY A 946 -1.11 29.61 33.19
N GLU A 947 -0.74 30.86 33.48
CA GLU A 947 -1.61 31.98 33.90
C GLU A 947 -2.00 32.91 32.72
N LEU A 948 -1.71 32.53 31.44
CA LEU A 948 -2.08 33.28 30.25
C LEU A 948 -3.01 32.51 29.32
#